data_4920a2b83bc68b931dd57a7f286f7fac
#
_entry.id   4920a2b83bc68b931dd57a7f286f7fac
#
_cell.length_a   1.000
_cell.length_b   1.000
_cell.length_c   1.000
_cell.angle_alpha   90.00
_cell.angle_beta   90.00
_cell.angle_gamma   90.00
#
_symmetry.space_group_name_H-M   'P 1'
#
loop_
_entity.id
_entity.type
_entity.pdbx_description
1 polymer ?
#
loop_
_entity_poly.entity_id
_entity_poly.type
_entity_poly.pdbx_seq_one_letter_code
_entity_poly.pdbx_strand_id
1 'polypeptide(L)'
;MRQYELVERVRAYTPDVDEDRLNRAYVFTVQMHGTQKRASGDPYFSHPVEVAGLMTDLKMDEDTIITALLHDTVEDTLTSIEDVEKRFGPEVARLVDGVTKLSKIEAQTEDERAAENLRKFLLAISDDIRVLLVKLADRLHNMRTLHFIKSPEKRRRIAKETMDIYAPLAERIGMYEYMREMQLLAFEQLEPEAYQTITGRLKQIREKADVEIDQINQTIAWEMEQAGLKIKISGREKHPYSIWKKMQERHVAFEQLTDINAFRVITETTEDCYRALGVLHRRWQMVPGRFKDFISTPKRNGYKSLHTTIMFAKNMRVEVQIRSAEMHRNSEHGFAAHWAYKQADKPDGQAGWLRDLIEILETSQDAEDILENTRMAMYQDRIFAFTPKGALHQLPKGSTVVDFAYAVHTDLGDKTVGGKVNGRHVPLRTQLHNGDMVEILKSKAQEPQQTWMNFVTTGKARAAIRRHVRHRERDELVVIGRKLYEEIAARMPSKIGKKALTAALTRLKLEDEEELMHRIGLGKINDRALMEALVPGFDADVTNSDFPGQESAISIRGLTPGVGYHLGECCHPIPGDRIVGLRLAGQPVEVHTIECDRLANDADADWVDLSWGQGSDGASARLRVIIHNRPGTLGEIAGIFGYHKANIIHLRMTARDVEFHTFEVDLEVHDLQHLMRIISALRASEAVATADRVYD
;
A
#
# COMPACT_ATOMS: atom_id res chain seq x y z
N MET A 1 23.98 -19.27 -22.95
CA MET A 1 23.75 -20.75 -22.80
C MET A 1 23.37 -21.34 -24.15
N ARG A 2 23.93 -22.51 -24.51
CA ARG A 2 23.62 -23.23 -25.78
C ARG A 2 22.40 -24.13 -25.57
N GLN A 3 21.77 -24.52 -26.68
CA GLN A 3 20.58 -25.36 -26.70
C GLN A 3 20.76 -26.69 -25.92
N TYR A 4 21.83 -27.42 -26.18
CA TYR A 4 22.12 -28.70 -25.51
C TYR A 4 22.38 -28.51 -24.00
N GLU A 5 23.03 -27.41 -23.61
CA GLU A 5 23.30 -27.09 -22.20
C GLU A 5 21.97 -26.85 -21.42
N LEU A 6 20.99 -26.22 -22.06
CA LEU A 6 19.65 -26.01 -21.46
C LEU A 6 18.97 -27.37 -21.24
N VAL A 7 18.95 -28.22 -22.27
CA VAL A 7 18.31 -29.56 -22.18
C VAL A 7 18.99 -30.41 -21.11
N GLU A 8 20.34 -30.45 -21.08
CA GLU A 8 21.07 -31.21 -20.05
C GLU A 8 20.76 -30.73 -18.64
N ARG A 9 20.64 -29.41 -18.43
CA ARG A 9 20.27 -28.85 -17.13
C ARG A 9 18.85 -29.28 -16.69
N VAL A 10 17.87 -29.23 -17.58
CA VAL A 10 16.49 -29.66 -17.28
C VAL A 10 16.46 -31.16 -17.01
N ARG A 11 17.13 -31.97 -17.84
CA ARG A 11 17.22 -33.42 -17.69
C ARG A 11 17.85 -33.86 -16.36
N ALA A 12 18.78 -33.08 -15.82
CA ALA A 12 19.44 -33.38 -14.56
C ALA A 12 18.47 -33.46 -13.36
N TYR A 13 17.30 -32.80 -13.43
CA TYR A 13 16.28 -32.85 -12.38
C TYR A 13 14.91 -33.36 -12.88
N THR A 14 14.66 -33.43 -14.18
CA THR A 14 13.46 -34.02 -14.81
C THR A 14 13.92 -35.01 -15.88
N PRO A 15 14.19 -36.28 -15.52
CA PRO A 15 14.72 -37.27 -16.46
C PRO A 15 13.79 -37.57 -17.65
N ASP A 16 12.46 -37.42 -17.46
CA ASP A 16 11.42 -37.74 -18.44
C ASP A 16 10.97 -36.49 -19.25
N VAL A 17 11.80 -35.45 -19.33
CA VAL A 17 11.52 -34.22 -20.08
C VAL A 17 11.39 -34.48 -21.57
N ASP A 18 10.44 -33.81 -22.25
CA ASP A 18 10.32 -33.79 -23.71
C ASP A 18 11.41 -32.90 -24.35
N GLU A 19 12.57 -33.52 -24.59
CA GLU A 19 13.72 -32.81 -25.19
C GLU A 19 13.36 -32.16 -26.56
N ASP A 20 12.51 -32.83 -27.36
CA ASP A 20 12.11 -32.29 -28.67
C ASP A 20 11.26 -31.03 -28.53
N ARG A 21 10.40 -30.97 -27.52
CA ARG A 21 9.56 -29.81 -27.25
C ARG A 21 10.40 -28.61 -26.76
N LEU A 22 11.37 -28.82 -25.86
CA LEU A 22 12.34 -27.80 -25.46
C LEU A 22 13.19 -27.30 -26.60
N ASN A 23 13.69 -28.22 -27.46
CA ASN A 23 14.48 -27.89 -28.61
C ASN A 23 13.68 -27.06 -29.62
N ARG A 24 12.42 -27.42 -29.89
CA ARG A 24 11.51 -26.64 -30.74
C ARG A 24 11.31 -25.23 -30.20
N ALA A 25 11.11 -25.07 -28.88
CA ALA A 25 10.94 -23.76 -28.28
C ALA A 25 12.20 -22.90 -28.41
N TYR A 26 13.38 -23.47 -28.16
CA TYR A 26 14.65 -22.77 -28.32
C TYR A 26 14.85 -22.28 -29.77
N VAL A 27 14.68 -23.19 -30.77
CA VAL A 27 14.82 -22.84 -32.17
C VAL A 27 13.79 -21.80 -32.59
N PHE A 28 12.56 -21.92 -32.13
CA PHE A 28 11.50 -20.95 -32.41
C PHE A 28 11.84 -19.55 -31.90
N THR A 29 12.33 -19.44 -30.66
CA THR A 29 12.80 -18.15 -30.08
C THR A 29 13.90 -17.53 -30.94
N VAL A 30 14.91 -18.32 -31.33
CA VAL A 30 16.00 -17.84 -32.19
C VAL A 30 15.50 -17.36 -33.55
N GLN A 31 14.56 -18.08 -34.17
CA GLN A 31 13.98 -17.72 -35.46
C GLN A 31 13.13 -16.44 -35.38
N MET A 32 12.29 -16.32 -34.36
CA MET A 32 11.38 -15.17 -34.24
C MET A 32 12.13 -13.87 -33.98
N HIS A 33 13.15 -13.88 -33.12
CA HIS A 33 13.98 -12.70 -32.86
C HIS A 33 14.99 -12.39 -33.97
N GLY A 34 15.33 -13.38 -34.83
CA GLY A 34 16.12 -13.21 -36.04
C GLY A 34 17.38 -12.36 -35.84
N THR A 35 17.44 -11.20 -36.49
CA THR A 35 18.58 -10.26 -36.46
C THR A 35 18.47 -9.18 -35.39
N GLN A 36 17.45 -9.22 -34.54
CA GLN A 36 17.29 -8.24 -33.47
C GLN A 36 18.49 -8.25 -32.52
N LYS A 37 18.90 -7.05 -32.04
CA LYS A 37 20.02 -6.88 -31.12
C LYS A 37 19.58 -6.10 -29.87
N ARG A 38 20.15 -6.45 -28.73
CA ARG A 38 20.03 -5.72 -27.48
C ARG A 38 20.88 -4.44 -27.44
N ALA A 39 20.71 -3.62 -26.43
CA ALA A 39 21.54 -2.44 -26.17
C ALA A 39 23.03 -2.78 -25.96
N SER A 40 23.34 -4.00 -25.52
CA SER A 40 24.71 -4.55 -25.41
C SER A 40 25.34 -4.85 -26.75
N GLY A 41 24.55 -4.98 -27.84
CA GLY A 41 24.97 -5.45 -29.14
C GLY A 41 24.82 -6.97 -29.36
N ASP A 42 24.49 -7.71 -28.33
CA ASP A 42 24.25 -9.15 -28.39
C ASP A 42 22.96 -9.48 -29.15
N PRO A 43 22.85 -10.68 -29.74
CA PRO A 43 21.60 -11.14 -30.35
C PRO A 43 20.47 -11.15 -29.28
N TYR A 44 19.27 -10.70 -29.68
CA TYR A 44 18.15 -10.55 -28.75
C TYR A 44 17.76 -11.86 -28.05
N PHE A 45 17.78 -12.98 -28.80
CA PHE A 45 17.43 -14.30 -28.29
C PHE A 45 18.28 -14.76 -27.09
N SER A 46 19.47 -14.16 -26.88
CA SER A 46 20.31 -14.48 -25.72
C SER A 46 19.60 -14.21 -24.40
N HIS A 47 18.72 -13.20 -24.37
CA HIS A 47 17.95 -12.83 -23.18
C HIS A 47 16.96 -13.91 -22.74
N PRO A 48 15.97 -14.33 -23.55
CA PRO A 48 15.05 -15.38 -23.13
C PRO A 48 15.76 -16.71 -22.83
N VAL A 49 16.88 -16.99 -23.47
CA VAL A 49 17.70 -18.17 -23.14
C VAL A 49 18.32 -18.05 -21.75
N GLU A 50 18.82 -16.88 -21.34
CA GLU A 50 19.36 -16.66 -19.99
C GLU A 50 18.23 -16.66 -18.94
N VAL A 51 17.06 -16.10 -19.24
CA VAL A 51 15.87 -16.18 -18.38
C VAL A 51 15.44 -17.65 -18.19
N ALA A 52 15.42 -18.46 -19.24
CA ALA A 52 15.16 -19.90 -19.14
C ALA A 52 16.23 -20.60 -18.28
N GLY A 53 17.50 -20.19 -18.41
CA GLY A 53 18.59 -20.66 -17.56
C GLY A 53 18.32 -20.40 -16.07
N LEU A 54 17.89 -19.20 -15.71
CA LEU A 54 17.48 -18.87 -14.33
C LEU A 54 16.32 -19.73 -13.83
N MET A 55 15.39 -20.11 -14.71
CA MET A 55 14.31 -21.04 -14.36
C MET A 55 14.81 -22.47 -14.14
N THR A 56 15.85 -22.90 -14.86
CA THR A 56 16.49 -24.23 -14.61
C THR A 56 17.21 -24.27 -13.26
N ASP A 57 17.82 -23.17 -12.82
CA ASP A 57 18.44 -23.06 -11.50
C ASP A 57 17.40 -23.21 -10.37
N LEU A 58 16.17 -22.77 -10.62
CA LEU A 58 15.01 -22.96 -9.74
C LEU A 58 14.34 -24.32 -9.91
N LYS A 59 14.79 -25.18 -10.81
CA LYS A 59 14.24 -26.50 -11.11
C LYS A 59 12.75 -26.47 -11.49
N MET A 60 12.37 -25.49 -12.30
CA MET A 60 10.98 -25.32 -12.77
C MET A 60 10.59 -26.38 -13.79
N ASP A 61 9.27 -26.58 -13.93
CA ASP A 61 8.68 -27.51 -14.90
C ASP A 61 8.95 -27.08 -16.36
N GLU A 62 8.76 -28.01 -17.29
CA GLU A 62 9.02 -27.81 -18.71
C GLU A 62 8.21 -26.66 -19.29
N ASP A 63 6.91 -26.53 -18.93
CA ASP A 63 6.05 -25.46 -19.44
C ASP A 63 6.55 -24.08 -19.01
N THR A 64 7.07 -23.96 -17.79
CA THR A 64 7.68 -22.72 -17.28
C THR A 64 8.98 -22.40 -18.03
N ILE A 65 9.82 -23.40 -18.31
CA ILE A 65 11.05 -23.20 -19.09
C ILE A 65 10.73 -22.74 -20.52
N ILE A 66 9.76 -23.38 -21.16
CA ILE A 66 9.30 -22.99 -22.51
C ILE A 66 8.68 -21.58 -22.46
N THR A 67 7.90 -21.26 -21.43
CA THR A 67 7.37 -19.91 -21.25
C THR A 67 8.49 -18.87 -21.12
N ALA A 68 9.53 -19.17 -20.36
CA ALA A 68 10.69 -18.29 -20.25
C ALA A 68 11.43 -18.09 -21.59
N LEU A 69 11.51 -19.11 -22.43
CA LEU A 69 12.05 -18.98 -23.80
C LEU A 69 11.18 -18.10 -24.69
N LEU A 70 9.85 -18.13 -24.52
CA LEU A 70 8.89 -17.50 -25.43
C LEU A 70 8.34 -16.16 -24.92
N HIS A 71 8.67 -15.72 -23.69
CA HIS A 71 7.99 -14.63 -23.00
C HIS A 71 7.97 -13.30 -23.77
N ASP A 72 9.04 -12.99 -24.54
CA ASP A 72 9.15 -11.78 -25.35
C ASP A 72 8.71 -11.97 -26.80
N THR A 73 8.46 -13.22 -27.26
CA THR A 73 8.17 -13.48 -28.66
C THR A 73 6.86 -12.84 -29.13
N VAL A 74 5.85 -12.80 -28.28
CA VAL A 74 4.54 -12.19 -28.60
C VAL A 74 4.59 -10.66 -28.57
N GLU A 75 5.51 -10.08 -27.78
CA GLU A 75 5.65 -8.63 -27.67
C GLU A 75 6.52 -8.04 -28.77
N ASP A 76 7.65 -8.66 -29.02
CA ASP A 76 8.72 -8.12 -29.84
C ASP A 76 8.75 -8.67 -31.26
N THR A 77 7.84 -9.61 -31.61
CA THR A 77 7.75 -10.23 -32.92
C THR A 77 6.31 -10.27 -33.46
N LEU A 78 6.12 -10.86 -34.62
CA LEU A 78 4.79 -11.05 -35.25
C LEU A 78 4.06 -12.32 -34.74
N THR A 79 4.54 -12.94 -33.69
CA THR A 79 3.93 -14.16 -33.11
C THR A 79 2.68 -13.84 -32.34
N SER A 80 1.58 -14.55 -32.60
CA SER A 80 0.34 -14.44 -31.79
C SER A 80 0.28 -15.48 -30.67
N ILE A 81 -0.60 -15.27 -29.70
CA ILE A 81 -0.85 -16.26 -28.64
C ILE A 81 -1.40 -17.56 -29.21
N GLU A 82 -2.23 -17.48 -30.25
CA GLU A 82 -2.79 -18.64 -30.96
C GLU A 82 -1.68 -19.46 -31.65
N ASP A 83 -0.62 -18.81 -32.17
CA ASP A 83 0.54 -19.51 -32.73
C ASP A 83 1.32 -20.26 -31.66
N VAL A 84 1.46 -19.66 -30.45
CA VAL A 84 2.08 -20.30 -29.28
C VAL A 84 1.25 -21.50 -28.85
N GLU A 85 -0.07 -21.34 -28.73
CA GLU A 85 -0.98 -22.41 -28.31
C GLU A 85 -0.91 -23.61 -29.27
N LYS A 86 -0.96 -23.36 -30.57
CA LYS A 86 -0.90 -24.40 -31.60
C LYS A 86 0.40 -25.21 -31.55
N ARG A 87 1.52 -24.57 -31.16
CA ARG A 87 2.86 -25.19 -31.23
C ARG A 87 3.30 -25.81 -29.92
N PHE A 88 2.92 -25.19 -28.78
CA PHE A 88 3.42 -25.52 -27.46
C PHE A 88 2.31 -25.89 -26.46
N GLY A 89 1.05 -25.78 -26.85
CA GLY A 89 -0.11 -26.14 -26.04
C GLY A 89 -0.70 -24.97 -25.26
N PRO A 90 -1.95 -25.18 -24.71
CA PRO A 90 -2.73 -24.15 -24.07
C PRO A 90 -2.09 -23.64 -22.77
N GLU A 91 -1.38 -24.49 -22.04
CA GLU A 91 -0.76 -24.11 -20.76
C GLU A 91 0.37 -23.10 -20.98
N VAL A 92 1.27 -23.36 -21.93
CA VAL A 92 2.34 -22.40 -22.29
C VAL A 92 1.74 -21.11 -22.82
N ALA A 93 0.72 -21.20 -23.69
CA ALA A 93 0.07 -20.00 -24.23
C ALA A 93 -0.56 -19.13 -23.13
N ARG A 94 -1.21 -19.75 -22.15
CA ARG A 94 -1.78 -19.05 -20.97
C ARG A 94 -0.70 -18.34 -20.14
N LEU A 95 0.43 -19.00 -19.89
CA LEU A 95 1.54 -18.43 -19.15
C LEU A 95 2.21 -17.28 -19.93
N VAL A 96 2.46 -17.45 -21.22
CA VAL A 96 3.04 -16.40 -22.09
C VAL A 96 2.10 -15.20 -22.16
N ASP A 97 0.79 -15.40 -22.33
CA ASP A 97 -0.20 -14.32 -22.31
C ASP A 97 -0.18 -13.55 -20.97
N GLY A 98 -0.07 -14.27 -19.86
CA GLY A 98 0.10 -13.67 -18.53
C GLY A 98 1.33 -12.77 -18.43
N VAL A 99 2.50 -13.26 -18.88
CA VAL A 99 3.75 -12.47 -18.86
C VAL A 99 3.66 -11.28 -19.82
N THR A 100 3.14 -11.47 -21.04
CA THR A 100 2.95 -10.41 -22.05
C THR A 100 2.03 -9.30 -21.57
N LYS A 101 0.90 -9.63 -20.93
CA LYS A 101 0.00 -8.65 -20.31
C LYS A 101 0.72 -7.79 -19.29
N LEU A 102 1.63 -8.37 -18.52
CA LEU A 102 2.45 -7.65 -17.55
C LEU A 102 3.41 -6.66 -18.20
N SER A 103 4.09 -7.04 -19.26
CA SER A 103 5.07 -6.18 -19.95
C SER A 103 4.42 -5.00 -20.69
N LYS A 104 3.27 -5.21 -21.35
CA LYS A 104 2.49 -4.12 -21.98
C LYS A 104 2.06 -3.04 -20.99
N ILE A 105 1.92 -3.42 -19.76
CA ILE A 105 1.59 -2.59 -18.64
C ILE A 105 2.77 -1.68 -18.24
N GLU A 106 3.99 -2.17 -18.25
CA GLU A 106 5.22 -1.41 -17.96
C GLU A 106 5.52 -0.31 -18.98
N ALA A 107 5.06 -0.46 -20.21
CA ALA A 107 5.33 0.47 -21.31
C ALA A 107 4.52 1.78 -21.28
N GLN A 108 3.54 1.93 -20.40
CA GLN A 108 2.63 3.09 -20.34
C GLN A 108 2.97 4.07 -19.20
N THR A 109 2.97 5.38 -19.46
CA THR A 109 3.47 6.47 -18.61
C THR A 109 2.68 6.75 -17.33
N GLU A 110 3.46 7.20 -16.32
CA GLU A 110 3.22 7.96 -15.07
C GLU A 110 1.87 7.83 -14.30
N ASP A 111 1.98 7.67 -13.03
CA ASP A 111 1.02 7.67 -11.89
C ASP A 111 -0.33 6.94 -12.00
N GLU A 112 -1.31 7.37 -12.78
CA GLU A 112 -2.60 6.65 -12.90
C GLU A 112 -2.48 5.29 -13.58
N ARG A 113 -1.53 5.16 -14.51
CA ARG A 113 -1.26 3.92 -15.25
C ARG A 113 -0.44 2.93 -14.43
N ALA A 114 0.42 3.40 -13.53
CA ALA A 114 1.23 2.52 -12.68
C ALA A 114 0.34 1.68 -11.73
N ALA A 115 -0.74 2.24 -11.24
CA ALA A 115 -1.65 1.53 -10.34
C ALA A 115 -2.57 0.54 -11.06
N GLU A 116 -3.12 0.91 -12.23
CA GLU A 116 -3.89 -0.04 -13.04
C GLU A 116 -3.00 -1.17 -13.53
N ASN A 117 -1.75 -0.86 -13.80
CA ASN A 117 -0.73 -1.80 -14.17
C ASN A 117 -0.41 -2.77 -13.03
N LEU A 118 -0.21 -2.24 -11.83
CA LEU A 118 -0.01 -3.06 -10.64
C LEU A 118 -1.23 -3.93 -10.33
N ARG A 119 -2.44 -3.42 -10.54
CA ARG A 119 -3.68 -4.18 -10.40
C ARG A 119 -3.73 -5.37 -11.38
N LYS A 120 -3.52 -5.12 -12.67
CA LYS A 120 -3.50 -6.17 -13.70
C LYS A 120 -2.38 -7.19 -13.43
N PHE A 121 -1.22 -6.70 -12.97
CA PHE A 121 -0.08 -7.51 -12.56
C PHE A 121 -0.45 -8.48 -11.42
N LEU A 122 -1.04 -7.98 -10.36
CA LEU A 122 -1.41 -8.80 -9.21
C LEU A 122 -2.55 -9.79 -9.54
N LEU A 123 -3.47 -9.40 -10.42
CA LEU A 123 -4.52 -10.30 -10.92
C LEU A 123 -3.92 -11.44 -11.77
N ALA A 124 -2.98 -11.13 -12.67
CA ALA A 124 -2.32 -12.16 -13.48
C ALA A 124 -1.50 -13.15 -12.62
N ILE A 125 -0.88 -12.67 -11.54
CA ILE A 125 -0.17 -13.53 -10.57
C ILE A 125 -1.15 -14.43 -9.81
N SER A 126 -2.37 -13.95 -9.55
CA SER A 126 -3.37 -14.74 -8.83
C SER A 126 -3.82 -15.99 -9.59
N ASP A 127 -3.75 -15.94 -10.92
CA ASP A 127 -4.11 -17.07 -11.77
C ASP A 127 -3.02 -18.13 -11.78
N ASP A 128 -1.75 -17.73 -11.86
CA ASP A 128 -0.61 -18.64 -11.81
C ASP A 128 0.67 -17.97 -11.36
N ILE A 129 1.27 -18.45 -10.26
CA ILE A 129 2.50 -17.92 -9.68
C ILE A 129 3.71 -18.03 -10.61
N ARG A 130 3.70 -19.00 -11.57
CA ARG A 130 4.78 -19.18 -12.54
C ARG A 130 5.00 -17.94 -13.42
N VAL A 131 3.92 -17.21 -13.71
CA VAL A 131 3.99 -15.92 -14.41
C VAL A 131 4.88 -14.93 -13.65
N LEU A 132 4.73 -14.86 -12.31
CA LEU A 132 5.59 -14.02 -11.47
C LEU A 132 7.05 -14.50 -11.48
N LEU A 133 7.27 -15.80 -11.39
CA LEU A 133 8.63 -16.36 -11.38
C LEU A 133 9.40 -16.03 -12.67
N VAL A 134 8.77 -16.19 -13.82
CA VAL A 134 9.35 -15.81 -15.12
C VAL A 134 9.62 -14.32 -15.18
N LYS A 135 8.67 -13.49 -14.71
CA LYS A 135 8.84 -12.03 -14.73
C LYS A 135 9.93 -11.54 -13.78
N LEU A 136 10.11 -12.17 -12.62
CA LEU A 136 11.23 -11.86 -11.72
C LEU A 136 12.58 -12.24 -12.31
N ALA A 137 12.67 -13.36 -13.04
CA ALA A 137 13.89 -13.76 -13.73
C ALA A 137 14.20 -12.83 -14.90
N ASP A 138 13.19 -12.43 -15.68
CA ASP A 138 13.30 -11.41 -16.72
C ASP A 138 13.84 -10.09 -16.12
N ARG A 139 13.20 -9.59 -15.07
CA ARG A 139 13.64 -8.36 -14.39
C ARG A 139 15.07 -8.47 -13.87
N LEU A 140 15.44 -9.57 -13.24
CA LEU A 140 16.80 -9.80 -12.76
C LEU A 140 17.81 -9.76 -13.89
N HIS A 141 17.54 -10.46 -15.01
CA HIS A 141 18.44 -10.42 -16.17
C HIS A 141 18.52 -9.02 -16.78
N ASN A 142 17.41 -8.29 -16.86
CA ASN A 142 17.39 -6.89 -17.31
C ASN A 142 18.21 -5.99 -16.37
N MET A 143 18.19 -6.21 -15.08
CA MET A 143 19.03 -5.48 -14.12
C MET A 143 20.52 -5.79 -14.29
N ARG A 144 20.91 -7.04 -14.55
CA ARG A 144 22.30 -7.43 -14.84
C ARG A 144 22.87 -6.73 -16.07
N THR A 145 22.01 -6.42 -17.03
CA THR A 145 22.39 -5.77 -18.30
C THR A 145 22.04 -4.27 -18.35
N LEU A 146 21.59 -3.70 -17.24
CA LEU A 146 21.10 -2.33 -17.15
C LEU A 146 22.16 -1.28 -17.54
N HIS A 147 23.43 -1.56 -17.25
CA HIS A 147 24.56 -0.68 -17.55
C HIS A 147 24.79 -0.42 -19.05
N PHE A 148 24.27 -1.28 -19.94
CA PHE A 148 24.33 -1.07 -21.40
C PHE A 148 23.31 -0.01 -21.89
N ILE A 149 22.31 0.35 -21.10
CA ILE A 149 21.35 1.40 -21.44
C ILE A 149 22.02 2.76 -21.33
N LYS A 150 22.08 3.52 -22.43
CA LYS A 150 22.80 4.80 -22.52
C LYS A 150 22.18 5.92 -21.65
N SER A 151 20.82 5.98 -21.54
CA SER A 151 20.13 7.02 -20.78
C SER A 151 20.21 6.77 -19.27
N PRO A 152 20.86 7.66 -18.47
CA PRO A 152 20.91 7.54 -17.03
C PRO A 152 19.51 7.61 -16.39
N GLU A 153 18.63 8.46 -16.94
CA GLU A 153 17.25 8.62 -16.45
C GLU A 153 16.46 7.32 -16.59
N LYS A 154 16.56 6.66 -17.77
CA LYS A 154 15.92 5.36 -17.99
C LYS A 154 16.47 4.30 -17.04
N ARG A 155 17.81 4.27 -16.82
CA ARG A 155 18.40 3.35 -15.83
C ARG A 155 17.87 3.59 -14.43
N ARG A 156 17.82 4.85 -14.00
CA ARG A 156 17.32 5.23 -12.67
C ARG A 156 15.84 4.87 -12.48
N ARG A 157 15.00 5.07 -13.50
CA ARG A 157 13.60 4.69 -13.48
C ARG A 157 13.43 3.17 -13.31
N ILE A 158 14.12 2.37 -14.11
CA ILE A 158 14.08 0.90 -14.03
C ILE A 158 14.57 0.41 -12.67
N ALA A 159 15.67 1.01 -12.16
CA ALA A 159 16.20 0.69 -10.84
C ALA A 159 15.21 1.01 -9.72
N LYS A 160 14.54 2.16 -9.78
CA LYS A 160 13.52 2.56 -8.81
C LYS A 160 12.33 1.60 -8.82
N GLU A 161 11.79 1.29 -9.99
CA GLU A 161 10.70 0.33 -10.14
C GLU A 161 11.09 -1.05 -9.59
N THR A 162 12.32 -1.51 -9.89
CA THR A 162 12.84 -2.76 -9.36
C THR A 162 12.92 -2.76 -7.84
N MET A 163 13.39 -1.66 -7.25
CA MET A 163 13.48 -1.49 -5.79
C MET A 163 12.10 -1.41 -5.12
N ASP A 164 11.17 -0.71 -5.76
CA ASP A 164 9.85 -0.42 -5.20
C ASP A 164 8.85 -1.58 -5.37
N ILE A 165 8.97 -2.40 -6.42
CA ILE A 165 7.98 -3.44 -6.77
C ILE A 165 8.60 -4.83 -6.78
N TYR A 166 9.62 -5.08 -7.61
CA TYR A 166 10.09 -6.44 -7.89
C TYR A 166 10.91 -7.06 -6.74
N ALA A 167 11.79 -6.30 -6.12
CA ALA A 167 12.57 -6.79 -5.00
C ALA A 167 11.69 -7.16 -3.78
N PRO A 168 10.68 -6.36 -3.39
CA PRO A 168 9.71 -6.76 -2.36
C PRO A 168 8.87 -7.99 -2.73
N LEU A 169 8.47 -8.13 -3.99
CA LEU A 169 7.74 -9.32 -4.46
C LEU A 169 8.62 -10.58 -4.35
N ALA A 170 9.88 -10.49 -4.79
CA ALA A 170 10.84 -11.58 -4.64
C ALA A 170 11.06 -11.96 -3.16
N GLU A 171 11.15 -10.98 -2.26
CA GLU A 171 11.21 -11.22 -0.81
C GLU A 171 9.96 -11.95 -0.31
N ARG A 172 8.80 -11.54 -0.79
CA ARG A 172 7.50 -12.06 -0.36
C ARG A 172 7.31 -13.53 -0.69
N ILE A 173 7.78 -13.96 -1.86
CA ILE A 173 7.74 -15.36 -2.28
C ILE A 173 8.98 -16.14 -1.85
N GLY A 174 9.87 -15.53 -1.05
CA GLY A 174 11.05 -16.18 -0.48
C GLY A 174 12.25 -16.30 -1.41
N MET A 175 12.23 -15.66 -2.59
CA MET A 175 13.37 -15.65 -3.54
C MET A 175 14.44 -14.64 -3.11
N TYR A 176 15.10 -14.92 -1.99
CA TYR A 176 16.02 -13.97 -1.35
C TYR A 176 17.27 -13.66 -2.17
N GLU A 177 17.76 -14.60 -2.97
CA GLU A 177 18.91 -14.34 -3.84
C GLU A 177 18.54 -13.34 -4.93
N TYR A 178 17.41 -13.53 -5.59
CA TYR A 178 16.89 -12.59 -6.60
C TYR A 178 16.66 -11.21 -5.98
N MET A 179 15.97 -11.16 -4.84
CA MET A 179 15.75 -9.91 -4.11
C MET A 179 17.06 -9.17 -3.84
N ARG A 180 18.07 -9.87 -3.29
CA ARG A 180 19.35 -9.25 -2.94
C ARG A 180 20.11 -8.74 -4.14
N GLU A 181 20.18 -9.54 -5.20
CA GLU A 181 20.88 -9.14 -6.41
C GLU A 181 20.17 -7.94 -7.07
N MET A 182 18.84 -7.97 -7.19
CA MET A 182 18.06 -6.83 -7.67
C MET A 182 18.28 -5.57 -6.82
N GLN A 183 18.26 -5.70 -5.48
CA GLN A 183 18.54 -4.59 -4.58
C GLN A 183 19.96 -4.03 -4.74
N LEU A 184 20.95 -4.90 -4.95
CA LEU A 184 22.33 -4.45 -5.15
C LEU A 184 22.49 -3.66 -6.45
N LEU A 185 21.98 -4.22 -7.55
CA LEU A 185 22.06 -3.59 -8.87
C LEU A 185 21.23 -2.30 -8.94
N ALA A 186 20.09 -2.25 -8.27
CA ALA A 186 19.29 -1.04 -8.17
C ALA A 186 19.96 0.03 -7.27
N PHE A 187 20.54 -0.37 -6.15
CA PHE A 187 21.27 0.53 -5.24
C PHE A 187 22.44 1.21 -5.94
N GLU A 188 23.19 0.48 -6.76
CA GLU A 188 24.28 1.05 -7.57
C GLU A 188 23.79 2.20 -8.49
N GLN A 189 22.60 2.09 -9.06
CA GLN A 189 22.04 3.11 -9.96
C GLN A 189 21.34 4.27 -9.22
N LEU A 190 20.74 3.99 -8.07
CA LEU A 190 19.97 4.98 -7.31
C LEU A 190 20.85 5.85 -6.42
N GLU A 191 21.85 5.24 -5.76
CA GLU A 191 22.72 5.85 -4.76
C GLU A 191 24.19 5.48 -5.03
N PRO A 192 24.78 5.90 -6.17
CA PRO A 192 26.10 5.42 -6.62
C PRO A 192 27.24 5.79 -5.66
N GLU A 193 27.20 6.97 -5.03
CA GLU A 193 28.22 7.39 -4.06
C GLU A 193 28.18 6.56 -2.79
N ALA A 194 26.98 6.29 -2.24
CA ALA A 194 26.79 5.45 -1.07
C ALA A 194 27.19 4.00 -1.38
N TYR A 195 26.84 3.49 -2.56
CA TYR A 195 27.22 2.16 -3.04
C TYR A 195 28.76 2.02 -3.08
N GLN A 196 29.47 2.94 -3.74
CA GLN A 196 30.94 2.90 -3.83
C GLN A 196 31.61 3.00 -2.46
N THR A 197 31.10 3.88 -1.60
CA THR A 197 31.65 4.06 -0.24
C THR A 197 31.50 2.80 0.59
N ILE A 198 30.30 2.19 0.61
CA ILE A 198 30.01 1.01 1.43
C ILE A 198 30.76 -0.21 0.88
N THR A 199 30.72 -0.44 -0.43
CA THR A 199 31.40 -1.59 -1.05
C THR A 199 32.92 -1.48 -0.89
N GLY A 200 33.49 -0.26 -1.04
CA GLY A 200 34.92 -0.02 -0.79
C GLY A 200 35.32 -0.31 0.64
N ARG A 201 34.53 0.11 1.63
CA ARG A 201 34.77 -0.19 3.06
C ARG A 201 34.64 -1.67 3.38
N LEU A 202 33.63 -2.34 2.83
CA LEU A 202 33.45 -3.79 3.01
C LEU A 202 34.67 -4.56 2.46
N LYS A 203 35.18 -4.16 1.29
CA LYS A 203 36.39 -4.76 0.72
C LYS A 203 37.61 -4.59 1.63
N GLN A 204 37.82 -3.38 2.19
CA GLN A 204 38.90 -3.15 3.15
C GLN A 204 38.77 -3.95 4.44
N ILE A 205 37.55 -4.13 4.95
CA ILE A 205 37.28 -4.97 6.12
C ILE A 205 37.59 -6.42 5.79
N ARG A 206 37.16 -6.93 4.64
CA ARG A 206 37.43 -8.31 4.18
C ARG A 206 38.92 -8.58 4.15
N GLU A 207 39.72 -7.72 3.49
CA GLU A 207 41.17 -7.88 3.38
C GLU A 207 41.87 -7.93 4.74
N LYS A 208 41.29 -7.30 5.77
CA LYS A 208 41.82 -7.32 7.14
C LYS A 208 41.28 -8.46 8.03
N ALA A 209 40.08 -8.93 7.73
CA ALA A 209 39.32 -9.82 8.61
C ALA A 209 39.31 -11.29 8.14
N ASP A 210 39.82 -11.64 6.96
CA ASP A 210 39.76 -12.99 6.43
C ASP A 210 40.35 -14.02 7.43
N VAL A 211 41.47 -13.67 8.08
CA VAL A 211 42.10 -14.53 9.11
C VAL A 211 41.22 -14.69 10.36
N GLU A 212 40.54 -13.62 10.79
CA GLU A 212 39.64 -13.66 11.96
C GLU A 212 38.35 -14.44 11.66
N ILE A 213 37.80 -14.28 10.44
CA ILE A 213 36.62 -15.03 9.99
C ILE A 213 36.88 -16.50 9.93
N ASP A 214 38.05 -16.93 9.42
CA ASP A 214 38.45 -18.33 9.38
C ASP A 214 38.67 -18.89 10.79
N GLN A 215 39.26 -18.13 11.70
CA GLN A 215 39.43 -18.55 13.10
C GLN A 215 38.07 -18.75 13.79
N ILE A 216 37.10 -17.86 13.55
CA ILE A 216 35.74 -17.98 14.10
C ILE A 216 35.04 -19.22 13.53
N ASN A 217 35.13 -19.44 12.21
CA ASN A 217 34.57 -20.62 11.56
C ASN A 217 35.14 -21.90 12.15
N GLN A 218 36.47 -22.00 12.28
CA GLN A 218 37.14 -23.16 12.82
C GLN A 218 36.76 -23.40 14.29
N THR A 219 36.71 -22.34 15.10
CA THR A 219 36.37 -22.46 16.52
C THR A 219 34.92 -22.92 16.71
N ILE A 220 33.97 -22.35 15.98
CA ILE A 220 32.56 -22.77 16.07
C ILE A 220 32.40 -24.19 15.53
N ALA A 221 33.06 -24.55 14.42
CA ALA A 221 33.03 -25.90 13.87
C ALA A 221 33.56 -26.92 14.85
N TRP A 222 34.67 -26.64 15.52
CA TRP A 222 35.26 -27.50 16.52
C TRP A 222 34.34 -27.74 17.73
N GLU A 223 33.74 -26.68 18.29
CA GLU A 223 32.80 -26.81 19.42
C GLU A 223 31.56 -27.64 19.04
N MET A 224 31.07 -27.52 17.80
CA MET A 224 29.94 -28.30 17.28
C MET A 224 30.35 -29.78 17.12
N GLU A 225 31.52 -30.05 16.59
CA GLU A 225 32.04 -31.40 16.42
C GLU A 225 32.22 -32.10 17.77
N GLN A 226 32.77 -31.41 18.80
CA GLN A 226 32.86 -31.93 20.16
C GLN A 226 31.50 -32.28 20.77
N ALA A 227 30.44 -31.62 20.34
CA ALA A 227 29.07 -31.91 20.74
C ALA A 227 28.39 -32.99 19.88
N GLY A 228 29.12 -33.61 18.94
CA GLY A 228 28.61 -34.64 18.04
C GLY A 228 27.63 -34.10 16.98
N LEU A 229 27.77 -32.85 16.61
CA LEU A 229 26.92 -32.21 15.58
C LEU A 229 27.68 -32.11 14.26
N LYS A 230 27.10 -32.65 13.21
CA LYS A 230 27.58 -32.43 11.84
C LYS A 230 27.00 -31.14 11.30
N ILE A 231 27.86 -30.17 11.01
CA ILE A 231 27.48 -28.89 10.51
C ILE A 231 28.26 -28.48 9.25
N LYS A 232 27.66 -27.55 8.47
CA LYS A 232 28.40 -26.72 7.53
C LYS A 232 28.34 -25.29 8.04
N ILE A 233 29.48 -24.63 8.19
CA ILE A 233 29.57 -23.25 8.63
C ILE A 233 30.16 -22.40 7.50
N SER A 234 29.64 -21.21 7.33
CA SER A 234 30.14 -20.20 6.37
C SER A 234 29.96 -18.80 6.92
N GLY A 235 30.99 -17.99 6.77
CA GLY A 235 30.83 -16.53 6.95
C GLY A 235 29.85 -15.97 5.95
N ARG A 236 29.00 -15.05 6.38
CA ARG A 236 28.03 -14.36 5.54
C ARG A 236 28.30 -12.87 5.58
N GLU A 237 28.73 -12.34 4.45
CA GLU A 237 28.83 -10.91 4.27
C GLU A 237 27.45 -10.24 4.25
N LYS A 238 27.29 -9.15 4.96
CA LYS A 238 26.07 -8.36 4.89
C LYS A 238 25.99 -7.64 3.56
N HIS A 239 24.77 -7.63 3.03
CA HIS A 239 24.48 -7.01 1.76
C HIS A 239 24.62 -5.48 1.83
N PRO A 240 25.35 -4.83 0.90
CA PRO A 240 25.61 -3.39 0.95
C PRO A 240 24.38 -2.52 1.12
N TYR A 241 23.30 -2.80 0.38
CA TYR A 241 22.03 -2.11 0.53
C TYR A 241 21.42 -2.25 1.93
N SER A 242 21.50 -3.44 2.54
CA SER A 242 20.99 -3.66 3.91
C SER A 242 21.78 -2.89 4.95
N ILE A 243 23.06 -2.64 4.71
CA ILE A 243 23.91 -1.80 5.56
C ILE A 243 23.48 -0.34 5.41
N TRP A 244 23.38 0.16 4.18
CA TRP A 244 22.95 1.51 3.88
C TRP A 244 21.56 1.82 4.48
N LYS A 245 20.59 0.93 4.28
CA LYS A 245 19.25 1.05 4.84
C LYS A 245 19.28 1.17 6.38
N LYS A 246 20.08 0.35 7.06
CA LYS A 246 20.23 0.44 8.52
C LYS A 246 20.90 1.73 8.97
N MET A 247 21.88 2.24 8.21
CA MET A 247 22.49 3.54 8.50
C MET A 247 21.47 4.66 8.42
N GLN A 248 20.62 4.66 7.40
CA GLN A 248 19.53 5.63 7.23
C GLN A 248 18.46 5.52 8.34
N GLU A 249 17.94 4.32 8.59
CA GLU A 249 16.87 4.09 9.58
C GLU A 249 17.29 4.41 11.02
N ARG A 250 18.58 4.24 11.36
CA ARG A 250 19.11 4.44 12.71
C ARG A 250 19.89 5.73 12.89
N HIS A 251 20.09 6.48 11.80
CA HIS A 251 20.95 7.68 11.78
C HIS A 251 22.33 7.44 12.37
N VAL A 252 22.96 6.29 12.00
CA VAL A 252 24.28 5.90 12.51
C VAL A 252 25.32 5.81 11.40
N ALA A 253 26.56 6.10 11.72
CA ALA A 253 27.69 5.92 10.81
C ALA A 253 28.02 4.42 10.63
N PHE A 254 28.72 4.12 9.53
CA PHE A 254 29.13 2.74 9.20
C PHE A 254 29.90 2.05 10.35
N GLU A 255 30.80 2.80 11.01
CA GLU A 255 31.64 2.31 12.12
C GLU A 255 30.86 1.94 13.39
N GLN A 256 29.65 2.47 13.53
CA GLN A 256 28.75 2.20 14.66
C GLN A 256 27.90 0.91 14.44
N LEU A 257 27.98 0.34 13.24
CA LEU A 257 27.32 -0.93 12.95
C LEU A 257 28.14 -2.10 13.52
N THR A 258 27.72 -2.60 14.67
CA THR A 258 28.43 -3.62 15.46
C THR A 258 28.24 -5.05 14.95
N ASP A 259 27.40 -5.25 13.92
CA ASP A 259 26.97 -6.59 13.47
C ASP A 259 27.30 -6.82 11.98
N ILE A 260 28.51 -6.44 11.57
CA ILE A 260 28.98 -6.61 10.19
C ILE A 260 29.29 -8.10 9.90
N ASN A 261 29.79 -8.84 10.88
CA ASN A 261 30.15 -10.25 10.74
C ASN A 261 28.96 -11.14 11.12
N ALA A 262 28.44 -11.87 10.16
CA ALA A 262 27.41 -12.87 10.36
C ALA A 262 27.91 -14.26 9.91
N PHE A 263 27.51 -15.29 10.62
CA PHE A 263 27.88 -16.67 10.31
C PHE A 263 26.60 -17.50 10.13
N ARG A 264 26.67 -18.44 9.21
CA ARG A 264 25.58 -19.37 8.96
C ARG A 264 26.02 -20.77 9.33
N VAL A 265 25.29 -21.40 10.24
CA VAL A 265 25.43 -22.77 10.63
C VAL A 265 24.30 -23.59 10.04
N ILE A 266 24.62 -24.56 9.22
CA ILE A 266 23.66 -25.47 8.60
C ILE A 266 23.81 -26.82 9.26
N THR A 267 22.73 -27.33 9.87
CA THR A 267 22.62 -28.61 10.54
C THR A 267 21.87 -29.63 9.68
N GLU A 268 21.85 -30.90 10.07
CA GLU A 268 21.09 -31.93 9.37
C GLU A 268 19.60 -31.85 9.68
N THR A 269 19.21 -31.72 10.94
CA THR A 269 17.82 -31.73 11.40
C THR A 269 17.40 -30.44 12.12
N THR A 270 16.12 -30.30 12.38
CA THR A 270 15.56 -29.17 13.17
C THR A 270 16.00 -29.26 14.63
N GLU A 271 16.03 -30.46 15.20
CA GLU A 271 16.49 -30.72 16.57
C GLU A 271 17.95 -30.29 16.73
N ASP A 272 18.78 -30.57 15.73
CA ASP A 272 20.18 -30.15 15.75
C ASP A 272 20.36 -28.65 15.70
N CYS A 273 19.42 -27.91 15.16
CA CYS A 273 19.45 -26.45 15.24
C CYS A 273 19.38 -25.94 16.69
N TYR A 274 18.48 -26.51 17.50
CA TYR A 274 18.37 -26.16 18.93
C TYR A 274 19.53 -26.69 19.75
N ARG A 275 20.07 -27.86 19.43
CA ARG A 275 21.30 -28.39 20.04
C ARG A 275 22.49 -27.47 19.76
N ALA A 276 22.66 -27.03 18.51
CA ALA A 276 23.70 -26.08 18.12
C ALA A 276 23.58 -24.75 18.86
N LEU A 277 22.35 -24.22 19.00
CA LEU A 277 22.06 -23.03 19.80
C LEU A 277 22.53 -23.23 21.26
N GLY A 278 22.20 -24.37 21.86
CA GLY A 278 22.63 -24.72 23.22
C GLY A 278 24.16 -24.78 23.38
N VAL A 279 24.89 -25.33 22.39
CA VAL A 279 26.35 -25.33 22.36
C VAL A 279 26.91 -23.90 22.33
N LEU A 280 26.38 -23.04 21.44
CA LEU A 280 26.81 -21.65 21.33
C LEU A 280 26.61 -20.88 22.63
N HIS A 281 25.41 -20.96 23.23
CA HIS A 281 25.08 -20.22 24.44
C HIS A 281 25.78 -20.75 25.70
N ARG A 282 26.13 -22.01 25.73
CA ARG A 282 26.98 -22.59 26.79
C ARG A 282 28.42 -22.08 26.72
N ARG A 283 28.94 -21.88 25.49
CA ARG A 283 30.34 -21.51 25.27
C ARG A 283 30.57 -20.00 25.31
N TRP A 284 29.62 -19.21 24.76
CA TRP A 284 29.70 -17.78 24.64
C TRP A 284 28.44 -17.08 25.18
N GLN A 285 28.65 -15.95 25.81
CA GLN A 285 27.55 -15.18 26.35
C GLN A 285 26.68 -14.61 25.22
N MET A 286 25.38 -14.83 25.29
CA MET A 286 24.41 -14.24 24.37
C MET A 286 24.21 -12.75 24.66
N VAL A 287 24.06 -11.94 23.61
CA VAL A 287 23.69 -10.52 23.73
C VAL A 287 22.17 -10.41 23.97
N PRO A 288 21.73 -9.88 25.13
CA PRO A 288 20.29 -9.76 25.44
C PRO A 288 19.50 -9.02 24.37
N GLY A 289 18.28 -9.49 24.07
CA GLY A 289 17.39 -8.90 23.06
C GLY A 289 17.79 -9.17 21.60
N ARG A 290 18.85 -9.97 21.36
CA ARG A 290 19.33 -10.31 20.01
C ARG A 290 19.03 -11.76 19.59
N PHE A 291 18.23 -12.47 20.36
CA PHE A 291 17.75 -13.80 19.98
C PHE A 291 16.39 -13.71 19.29
N LYS A 292 16.22 -14.47 18.18
CA LYS A 292 14.96 -14.62 17.46
C LYS A 292 14.81 -16.06 17.01
N ASP A 293 13.68 -16.66 17.34
CA ASP A 293 13.31 -18.00 16.90
C ASP A 293 12.27 -17.93 15.77
N PHE A 294 12.78 -18.04 14.56
CA PHE A 294 11.93 -18.15 13.36
C PHE A 294 11.68 -19.62 12.94
N ILE A 295 12.08 -20.60 13.76
CA ILE A 295 11.71 -22.01 13.55
C ILE A 295 10.34 -22.26 14.19
N SER A 296 10.17 -21.87 15.45
CA SER A 296 8.90 -21.99 16.18
C SER A 296 7.84 -21.01 15.66
N THR A 297 8.28 -19.83 15.22
CA THR A 297 7.41 -18.79 14.69
C THR A 297 7.94 -18.31 13.32
N PRO A 298 7.66 -19.06 12.24
CA PRO A 298 8.16 -18.76 10.91
C PRO A 298 7.68 -17.40 10.39
N LYS A 299 8.48 -16.76 9.54
CA LYS A 299 8.02 -15.61 8.79
C LYS A 299 6.95 -16.02 7.77
N ARG A 300 6.08 -15.08 7.34
CA ARG A 300 5.00 -15.35 6.35
C ARG A 300 5.48 -15.96 5.03
N ASN A 301 6.70 -15.62 4.60
CA ASN A 301 7.35 -16.20 3.43
C ASN A 301 7.97 -17.58 3.68
N GLY A 302 7.60 -18.24 4.79
CA GLY A 302 8.08 -19.56 5.15
C GLY A 302 9.54 -19.59 5.65
N TYR A 303 10.21 -18.44 5.83
CA TYR A 303 11.58 -18.39 6.35
C TYR A 303 11.67 -18.94 7.76
N LYS A 304 12.55 -19.93 7.95
CA LYS A 304 12.85 -20.58 9.23
C LYS A 304 14.33 -20.49 9.53
N SER A 305 14.71 -20.03 10.71
CA SER A 305 16.09 -19.99 11.21
C SER A 305 16.11 -19.55 12.68
N LEU A 306 17.06 -19.98 13.46
CA LEU A 306 17.39 -19.34 14.74
C LEU A 306 18.43 -18.25 14.50
N HIS A 307 18.20 -17.08 15.05
CA HIS A 307 19.17 -15.97 15.00
C HIS A 307 19.61 -15.65 16.42
N THR A 308 20.91 -15.66 16.66
CA THR A 308 21.49 -15.25 17.93
C THR A 308 22.72 -14.39 17.72
N THR A 309 23.04 -13.52 18.67
CA THR A 309 24.28 -12.76 18.68
C THR A 309 25.05 -13.18 19.94
N ILE A 310 26.29 -13.63 19.76
CA ILE A 310 27.19 -14.04 20.83
C ILE A 310 28.36 -13.08 20.99
N MET A 311 28.90 -12.98 22.20
CA MET A 311 30.14 -12.27 22.49
C MET A 311 31.30 -13.23 22.29
N PHE A 312 31.99 -13.08 21.17
CA PHE A 312 33.22 -13.87 20.86
C PHE A 312 34.46 -13.23 21.52
N ALA A 313 35.64 -13.77 21.28
CA ALA A 313 36.87 -13.25 21.84
C ALA A 313 37.06 -11.74 21.64
N LYS A 314 37.68 -11.02 22.57
CA LYS A 314 37.98 -9.59 22.54
C LYS A 314 36.74 -8.69 22.41
N ASN A 315 35.60 -9.08 23.01
CA ASN A 315 34.32 -8.34 22.94
C ASN A 315 33.74 -8.18 21.53
N MET A 316 34.08 -9.03 20.59
CA MET A 316 33.55 -9.04 19.25
C MET A 316 32.13 -9.61 19.26
N ARG A 317 31.17 -8.90 18.71
CA ARG A 317 29.79 -9.37 18.50
C ARG A 317 29.69 -10.15 17.20
N VAL A 318 29.24 -11.39 17.30
CA VAL A 318 29.09 -12.31 16.18
C VAL A 318 27.63 -12.72 16.05
N GLU A 319 26.98 -12.39 14.94
CA GLU A 319 25.63 -12.88 14.63
C GLU A 319 25.73 -14.29 14.05
N VAL A 320 24.99 -15.23 14.62
CA VAL A 320 24.93 -16.61 14.12
C VAL A 320 23.50 -16.94 13.71
N GLN A 321 23.35 -17.41 12.48
CA GLN A 321 22.09 -17.91 11.92
C GLN A 321 22.18 -19.42 11.80
N ILE A 322 21.27 -20.14 12.50
CA ILE A 322 21.27 -21.60 12.54
C ILE A 322 20.01 -22.09 11.85
N ARG A 323 20.14 -23.02 10.92
CA ARG A 323 19.03 -23.64 10.19
C ARG A 323 19.39 -25.03 9.67
N SER A 324 18.39 -25.89 9.45
CA SER A 324 18.62 -27.19 8.82
C SER A 324 18.93 -27.06 7.33
N ALA A 325 19.47 -28.12 6.73
CA ALA A 325 19.73 -28.18 5.28
C ALA A 325 18.45 -27.99 4.46
N GLU A 326 17.32 -28.48 4.94
CA GLU A 326 16.00 -28.26 4.33
C GLU A 326 15.59 -26.79 4.40
N MET A 327 15.66 -26.16 5.59
CA MET A 327 15.34 -24.74 5.78
C MET A 327 16.27 -23.85 4.95
N HIS A 328 17.50 -24.27 4.76
CA HIS A 328 18.47 -23.57 3.92
C HIS A 328 18.04 -23.58 2.46
N ARG A 329 17.71 -24.74 1.89
CA ARG A 329 17.18 -24.85 0.52
C ARG A 329 15.93 -24.02 0.33
N ASN A 330 14.98 -24.15 1.24
CA ASN A 330 13.72 -23.40 1.18
C ASN A 330 13.94 -21.87 1.28
N SER A 331 14.96 -21.43 2.03
CA SER A 331 15.32 -20.02 2.15
C SER A 331 16.07 -19.46 0.93
N GLU A 332 16.73 -20.29 0.13
CA GLU A 332 17.44 -19.82 -1.07
C GLU A 332 16.56 -19.81 -2.32
N HIS A 333 15.73 -20.83 -2.47
CA HIS A 333 14.88 -20.99 -3.66
C HIS A 333 13.42 -20.56 -3.42
N GLY A 334 13.04 -20.25 -2.17
CA GLY A 334 11.69 -19.76 -1.84
C GLY A 334 10.57 -20.67 -2.28
N PHE A 335 9.51 -20.06 -2.85
CA PHE A 335 8.32 -20.78 -3.34
C PHE A 335 8.66 -21.78 -4.46
N ALA A 336 9.67 -21.51 -5.28
CA ALA A 336 10.11 -22.40 -6.35
C ALA A 336 10.57 -23.77 -5.83
N ALA A 337 11.17 -23.84 -4.62
CA ALA A 337 11.55 -25.12 -4.00
C ALA A 337 10.34 -25.99 -3.63
N HIS A 338 9.22 -25.36 -3.28
CA HIS A 338 7.98 -26.08 -2.99
C HIS A 338 7.22 -26.53 -4.25
N TRP A 339 7.31 -25.77 -5.33
CA TRP A 339 6.69 -26.14 -6.60
C TRP A 339 7.30 -27.40 -7.20
N ALA A 340 8.62 -27.51 -7.17
CA ALA A 340 9.33 -28.67 -7.67
C ALA A 340 8.97 -29.99 -6.93
N TYR A 341 8.44 -29.93 -5.72
CA TYR A 341 8.18 -31.10 -4.87
C TYR A 341 6.70 -31.51 -4.75
N LYS A 342 5.75 -30.63 -5.10
CA LYS A 342 4.30 -30.88 -4.90
C LYS A 342 3.45 -30.44 -6.09
N GLN A 343 3.33 -31.29 -7.09
CA GLN A 343 2.27 -31.17 -8.10
C GLN A 343 0.85 -31.55 -7.59
N ALA A 344 0.70 -31.96 -6.33
CA ALA A 344 -0.52 -32.63 -5.86
C ALA A 344 -1.40 -31.86 -4.86
N ASP A 345 -0.89 -30.87 -4.10
CA ASP A 345 -1.70 -30.19 -3.07
C ASP A 345 -1.45 -28.69 -3.07
N LYS A 346 -2.53 -27.89 -3.27
CA LYS A 346 -2.49 -26.42 -3.12
C LYS A 346 -2.11 -26.08 -1.67
N PRO A 347 -1.01 -25.35 -1.41
CA PRO A 347 -0.62 -24.99 -0.06
C PRO A 347 -1.52 -23.88 0.46
N ASP A 348 -2.45 -24.20 1.35
CA ASP A 348 -3.44 -23.28 1.96
C ASP A 348 -2.84 -22.08 2.74
N GLY A 349 -1.56 -22.13 3.09
CA GLY A 349 -0.94 -21.09 3.92
C GLY A 349 -0.23 -19.95 3.17
N GLN A 350 0.13 -20.15 1.90
CA GLN A 350 0.95 -19.19 1.14
C GLN A 350 0.16 -18.28 0.21
N ALA A 351 -1.08 -18.61 -0.12
CA ALA A 351 -2.00 -17.77 -0.90
C ALA A 351 -2.65 -16.63 -0.08
N GLY A 352 -2.49 -16.61 1.24
CA GLY A 352 -3.13 -15.61 2.12
C GLY A 352 -2.70 -14.17 1.81
N TRP A 353 -1.41 -13.93 1.59
CA TRP A 353 -0.90 -12.59 1.28
C TRP A 353 -1.35 -12.09 -0.10
N LEU A 354 -1.49 -13.00 -1.06
CA LEU A 354 -1.98 -12.66 -2.39
C LEU A 354 -3.47 -12.30 -2.35
N ARG A 355 -4.26 -13.02 -1.54
CA ARG A 355 -5.65 -12.66 -1.25
C ARG A 355 -5.76 -11.30 -0.56
N ASP A 356 -4.90 -11.02 0.43
CA ASP A 356 -4.85 -9.71 1.10
C ASP A 356 -4.57 -8.58 0.09
N LEU A 357 -3.63 -8.79 -0.86
CA LEU A 357 -3.33 -7.84 -1.91
C LEU A 357 -4.49 -7.68 -2.91
N ILE A 358 -5.13 -8.77 -3.31
CA ILE A 358 -6.30 -8.73 -4.19
C ILE A 358 -7.45 -7.99 -3.51
N GLU A 359 -7.73 -8.27 -2.23
CA GLU A 359 -8.75 -7.56 -1.45
C GLU A 359 -8.47 -6.04 -1.38
N ILE A 360 -7.20 -5.64 -1.21
CA ILE A 360 -6.77 -4.23 -1.27
C ILE A 360 -7.07 -3.64 -2.66
N LEU A 361 -6.75 -4.39 -3.73
CA LEU A 361 -6.96 -3.94 -5.11
C LEU A 361 -8.43 -3.82 -5.50
N GLU A 362 -9.25 -4.76 -5.06
CA GLU A 362 -10.70 -4.73 -5.33
C GLU A 362 -11.40 -3.61 -4.57
N THR A 363 -10.84 -3.21 -3.42
CA THR A 363 -11.39 -2.18 -2.55
C THR A 363 -10.87 -0.78 -2.81
N SER A 364 -9.72 -0.64 -3.49
CA SER A 364 -9.11 0.65 -3.84
C SER A 364 -9.57 1.09 -5.23
N GLN A 365 -10.05 2.33 -5.35
CA GLN A 365 -10.54 2.89 -6.62
C GLN A 365 -9.54 3.85 -7.27
N ASP A 366 -8.65 4.46 -6.48
CA ASP A 366 -7.66 5.43 -6.97
C ASP A 366 -6.28 4.79 -7.13
N ALA A 367 -5.57 5.25 -8.15
CA ALA A 367 -4.23 4.80 -8.51
C ALA A 367 -3.21 4.97 -7.37
N GLU A 368 -3.25 6.12 -6.71
CA GLU A 368 -2.34 6.48 -5.63
C GLU A 368 -2.58 5.61 -4.38
N ASP A 369 -3.85 5.33 -4.07
CA ASP A 369 -4.26 4.42 -2.99
C ASP A 369 -3.78 2.99 -3.22
N ILE A 370 -3.85 2.49 -4.45
CA ILE A 370 -3.38 1.15 -4.81
C ILE A 370 -1.87 1.05 -4.57
N LEU A 371 -1.10 2.03 -5.06
CA LEU A 371 0.36 2.04 -4.91
C LEU A 371 0.77 2.16 -3.44
N GLU A 372 0.17 3.09 -2.68
CA GLU A 372 0.48 3.30 -1.27
C GLU A 372 0.13 2.09 -0.41
N ASN A 373 -1.09 1.56 -0.55
CA ASN A 373 -1.56 0.41 0.22
C ASN A 373 -0.79 -0.87 -0.11
N THR A 374 -0.47 -1.08 -1.39
CA THR A 374 0.37 -2.21 -1.83
C THR A 374 1.79 -2.08 -1.29
N ARG A 375 2.38 -0.87 -1.35
CA ARG A 375 3.70 -0.56 -0.80
C ARG A 375 3.74 -0.80 0.71
N MET A 376 2.74 -0.32 1.46
CA MET A 376 2.63 -0.58 2.90
C MET A 376 2.49 -2.07 3.20
N ALA A 377 1.71 -2.81 2.45
CA ALA A 377 1.55 -4.25 2.62
C ALA A 377 2.86 -5.03 2.37
N MET A 378 3.78 -4.49 1.57
CA MET A 378 5.04 -5.15 1.20
C MET A 378 6.20 -4.92 2.19
N TYR A 379 6.31 -3.75 2.85
CA TYR A 379 7.58 -3.28 3.43
C TYR A 379 7.74 -3.38 4.95
N GLN A 380 6.78 -3.87 5.76
CA GLN A 380 6.85 -3.68 7.21
C GLN A 380 7.35 -4.89 8.02
N ASP A 381 8.21 -4.61 9.03
CA ASP A 381 8.48 -5.50 10.18
C ASP A 381 7.15 -5.86 10.87
N ARG A 382 7.01 -7.11 11.34
CA ARG A 382 5.72 -7.61 11.83
C ARG A 382 5.74 -8.00 13.29
N ILE A 383 4.56 -7.88 13.89
CA ILE A 383 4.25 -8.36 15.23
C ILE A 383 3.22 -9.50 15.13
N PHE A 384 3.20 -10.32 16.15
CA PHE A 384 2.21 -11.38 16.32
C PHE A 384 1.30 -11.04 17.49
N ALA A 385 0.00 -11.00 17.25
CA ALA A 385 -1.01 -10.79 18.28
C ALA A 385 -2.04 -11.93 18.25
N PHE A 386 -2.63 -12.23 19.39
CA PHE A 386 -3.52 -13.36 19.58
C PHE A 386 -4.94 -12.91 19.86
N THR A 387 -5.93 -13.61 19.34
CA THR A 387 -7.30 -13.49 19.84
C THR A 387 -7.43 -14.22 21.19
N PRO A 388 -8.46 -13.93 22.00
CA PRO A 388 -8.73 -14.67 23.25
C PRO A 388 -8.94 -16.18 23.05
N LYS A 389 -9.29 -16.59 21.84
CA LYS A 389 -9.45 -18.01 21.44
C LYS A 389 -8.14 -18.66 20.98
N GLY A 390 -7.00 -17.93 21.04
CA GLY A 390 -5.68 -18.42 20.67
C GLY A 390 -5.38 -18.34 19.16
N ALA A 391 -6.25 -17.75 18.33
CA ALA A 391 -5.93 -17.56 16.92
C ALA A 391 -4.84 -16.48 16.77
N LEU A 392 -3.79 -16.81 16.01
CA LEU A 392 -2.64 -15.95 15.75
C LEU A 392 -2.89 -15.05 14.54
N HIS A 393 -2.74 -13.74 14.73
CA HIS A 393 -2.77 -12.76 13.65
C HIS A 393 -1.41 -12.04 13.54
N GLN A 394 -0.91 -11.96 12.33
CA GLN A 394 0.33 -11.28 12.03
C GLN A 394 0.04 -9.90 11.44
N LEU A 395 0.60 -8.85 12.05
CA LEU A 395 0.37 -7.45 11.70
C LEU A 395 1.70 -6.72 11.45
N PRO A 396 1.71 -5.65 10.67
CA PRO A 396 2.84 -4.74 10.61
C PRO A 396 3.19 -4.18 11.99
N LYS A 397 4.48 -3.94 12.24
CA LYS A 397 4.92 -3.24 13.44
C LYS A 397 4.34 -1.83 13.46
N GLY A 398 3.82 -1.41 14.62
CA GLY A 398 3.10 -0.14 14.76
C GLY A 398 1.59 -0.26 14.54
N SER A 399 1.09 -1.45 14.18
CA SER A 399 -0.35 -1.70 14.05
C SER A 399 -1.07 -1.48 15.37
N THR A 400 -2.30 -0.98 15.25
CA THR A 400 -3.15 -0.61 16.37
C THR A 400 -4.26 -1.65 16.60
N VAL A 401 -5.07 -1.41 17.63
CA VAL A 401 -6.27 -2.23 17.93
C VAL A 401 -7.22 -2.27 16.72
N VAL A 402 -7.37 -1.16 15.99
CA VAL A 402 -8.20 -1.10 14.78
C VAL A 402 -7.63 -1.98 13.68
N ASP A 403 -6.31 -1.90 13.45
CA ASP A 403 -5.65 -2.78 12.47
C ASP A 403 -5.87 -4.26 12.76
N PHE A 404 -5.80 -4.65 14.04
CA PHE A 404 -6.08 -6.02 14.48
C PHE A 404 -7.53 -6.43 14.21
N ALA A 405 -8.49 -5.55 14.49
CA ALA A 405 -9.90 -5.82 14.25
C ALA A 405 -10.18 -6.10 12.75
N TYR A 406 -9.63 -5.28 11.86
CA TYR A 406 -9.72 -5.49 10.41
C TYR A 406 -8.94 -6.73 9.93
N ALA A 407 -7.84 -7.09 10.58
CA ALA A 407 -7.12 -8.32 10.27
C ALA A 407 -7.93 -9.58 10.60
N VAL A 408 -8.74 -9.52 11.66
CA VAL A 408 -9.64 -10.62 12.03
C VAL A 408 -10.80 -10.71 11.04
N HIS A 409 -11.56 -9.62 10.85
CA HIS A 409 -12.68 -9.54 9.91
C HIS A 409 -13.07 -8.09 9.65
N THR A 410 -13.42 -7.74 8.41
CA THR A 410 -13.82 -6.37 8.03
C THR A 410 -15.01 -5.87 8.83
N ASP A 411 -16.10 -6.67 8.98
CA ASP A 411 -17.27 -6.31 9.79
C ASP A 411 -16.95 -6.09 11.28
N LEU A 412 -15.92 -6.76 11.80
CA LEU A 412 -15.44 -6.52 13.16
C LEU A 412 -14.70 -5.18 13.24
N GLY A 413 -13.88 -4.87 12.24
CA GLY A 413 -13.20 -3.59 12.12
C GLY A 413 -14.17 -2.42 12.08
N ASP A 414 -15.19 -2.51 11.22
CA ASP A 414 -16.20 -1.46 11.05
C ASP A 414 -16.98 -1.17 12.35
N LYS A 415 -17.20 -2.18 13.19
CA LYS A 415 -18.00 -2.08 14.44
C LYS A 415 -17.17 -1.91 15.68
N THR A 416 -15.87 -1.65 15.57
CA THR A 416 -14.95 -1.57 16.72
C THR A 416 -15.13 -0.27 17.48
N VAL A 417 -15.42 -0.36 18.78
CA VAL A 417 -15.53 0.79 19.71
C VAL A 417 -14.36 0.88 20.69
N GLY A 418 -13.60 -0.20 20.87
CA GLY A 418 -12.49 -0.26 21.80
C GLY A 418 -11.84 -1.64 21.77
N GLY A 419 -10.83 -1.83 22.59
CA GLY A 419 -10.17 -3.12 22.76
C GLY A 419 -9.67 -3.34 24.18
N LYS A 420 -9.38 -4.62 24.49
CA LYS A 420 -8.58 -4.99 25.64
C LYS A 420 -7.32 -5.65 25.16
N VAL A 421 -6.18 -5.16 25.62
CA VAL A 421 -4.88 -5.77 25.38
C VAL A 421 -4.38 -6.35 26.71
N ASN A 422 -4.12 -7.66 26.69
CA ASN A 422 -3.71 -8.42 27.88
C ASN A 422 -4.67 -8.22 29.07
N GLY A 423 -5.97 -8.17 28.77
CA GLY A 423 -7.04 -8.00 29.76
C GLY A 423 -7.30 -6.55 30.21
N ARG A 424 -6.54 -5.56 29.76
CA ARG A 424 -6.72 -4.14 30.11
C ARG A 424 -7.40 -3.38 28.96
N HIS A 425 -8.38 -2.55 29.29
CA HIS A 425 -9.01 -1.65 28.33
C HIS A 425 -7.98 -0.65 27.78
N VAL A 426 -7.97 -0.47 26.47
CA VAL A 426 -7.05 0.43 25.79
C VAL A 426 -7.77 1.20 24.67
N PRO A 427 -7.33 2.44 24.36
CA PRO A 427 -7.83 3.22 23.24
C PRO A 427 -7.58 2.52 21.89
N LEU A 428 -8.40 2.84 20.88
CA LEU A 428 -8.30 2.29 19.51
C LEU A 428 -6.93 2.50 18.86
N ARG A 429 -6.29 3.64 19.13
CA ARG A 429 -4.95 4.03 18.62
C ARG A 429 -3.77 3.33 19.30
N THR A 430 -4.05 2.50 20.32
CA THR A 430 -2.97 1.81 21.05
C THR A 430 -2.22 0.87 20.12
N GLN A 431 -0.91 1.07 20.02
CA GLN A 431 -0.01 0.20 19.24
C GLN A 431 0.17 -1.15 19.92
N LEU A 432 0.11 -2.21 19.14
CA LEU A 432 0.25 -3.58 19.59
C LEU A 432 1.71 -4.02 19.54
N HIS A 433 2.06 -4.93 20.43
CA HIS A 433 3.38 -5.53 20.55
C HIS A 433 3.32 -7.04 20.30
N ASN A 434 4.50 -7.61 20.09
CA ASN A 434 4.62 -9.05 19.84
C ASN A 434 4.18 -9.84 21.08
N GLY A 435 3.24 -10.76 20.90
CA GLY A 435 2.70 -11.60 21.99
C GLY A 435 1.43 -11.06 22.65
N ASP A 436 0.94 -9.87 22.25
CA ASP A 436 -0.27 -9.30 22.86
C ASP A 436 -1.51 -10.15 22.55
N MET A 437 -2.33 -10.35 23.58
CA MET A 437 -3.67 -10.93 23.48
C MET A 437 -4.70 -9.80 23.38
N VAL A 438 -5.41 -9.73 22.24
CA VAL A 438 -6.28 -8.62 21.88
C VAL A 438 -7.74 -9.09 21.79
N GLU A 439 -8.59 -8.50 22.61
CA GLU A 439 -10.06 -8.67 22.57
C GLU A 439 -10.69 -7.39 22.02
N ILE A 440 -11.45 -7.51 20.94
CA ILE A 440 -12.13 -6.37 20.31
C ILE A 440 -13.52 -6.17 20.90
N LEU A 441 -13.81 -4.95 21.30
CA LEU A 441 -15.13 -4.52 21.76
C LEU A 441 -15.88 -3.90 20.59
N LYS A 442 -17.11 -4.38 20.34
CA LYS A 442 -17.92 -3.97 19.19
C LYS A 442 -19.27 -3.39 19.61
N SER A 443 -19.78 -2.46 18.79
CA SER A 443 -21.14 -1.92 18.88
C SER A 443 -21.79 -1.93 17.49
N LYS A 444 -23.09 -2.19 17.42
CA LYS A 444 -23.84 -2.15 16.15
C LYS A 444 -24.05 -0.73 15.63
N ALA A 445 -23.97 0.26 16.53
CA ALA A 445 -24.13 1.68 16.17
C ALA A 445 -22.82 2.36 15.76
N GLN A 446 -21.69 1.64 15.85
CA GLN A 446 -20.38 2.19 15.47
C GLN A 446 -20.16 2.07 13.98
N GLU A 447 -19.57 3.11 13.42
CA GLU A 447 -19.11 3.19 12.04
C GLU A 447 -17.66 3.68 11.99
N PRO A 448 -16.87 3.29 10.98
CA PRO A 448 -15.51 3.76 10.80
C PRO A 448 -15.46 5.28 10.65
N GLN A 449 -14.49 5.91 11.32
CA GLN A 449 -14.28 7.34 11.26
C GLN A 449 -13.08 7.67 10.38
N GLN A 450 -13.13 8.76 9.63
CA GLN A 450 -12.02 9.23 8.80
C GLN A 450 -10.75 9.48 9.63
N THR A 451 -10.89 9.93 10.88
CA THR A 451 -9.79 10.16 11.82
C THR A 451 -8.96 8.91 12.10
N TRP A 452 -9.51 7.70 11.90
CA TRP A 452 -8.76 6.45 12.07
C TRP A 452 -7.63 6.30 11.05
N MET A 453 -7.75 6.97 9.89
CA MET A 453 -6.69 6.99 8.86
C MET A 453 -5.36 7.52 9.40
N ASN A 454 -5.38 8.38 10.42
CA ASN A 454 -4.18 9.01 10.97
C ASN A 454 -3.32 8.06 11.80
N PHE A 455 -3.87 6.93 12.27
CA PHE A 455 -3.12 6.01 13.13
C PHE A 455 -3.14 4.54 12.69
N VAL A 456 -4.00 4.16 11.73
CA VAL A 456 -3.96 2.79 11.19
C VAL A 456 -2.78 2.61 10.25
N THR A 457 -2.19 1.42 10.31
CA THR A 457 -0.93 1.08 9.63
C THR A 457 -1.13 0.07 8.51
N THR A 458 -2.24 -0.71 8.55
CA THR A 458 -2.47 -1.76 7.54
C THR A 458 -3.20 -1.22 6.32
N GLY A 459 -2.77 -1.62 5.11
CA GLY A 459 -3.47 -1.29 3.87
C GLY A 459 -4.92 -1.79 3.87
N LYS A 460 -5.20 -2.97 4.48
CA LYS A 460 -6.55 -3.52 4.62
C LYS A 460 -7.47 -2.61 5.44
N ALA A 461 -7.01 -2.12 6.61
CA ALA A 461 -7.79 -1.20 7.43
C ALA A 461 -8.02 0.12 6.70
N ARG A 462 -6.98 0.72 6.09
CA ARG A 462 -7.09 1.96 5.32
C ARG A 462 -8.09 1.84 4.17
N ALA A 463 -7.98 0.79 3.36
CA ALA A 463 -8.89 0.56 2.24
C ALA A 463 -10.34 0.39 2.71
N ALA A 464 -10.58 -0.38 3.78
CA ALA A 464 -11.93 -0.58 4.34
C ALA A 464 -12.51 0.73 4.89
N ILE A 465 -11.74 1.49 5.66
CA ILE A 465 -12.16 2.79 6.22
C ILE A 465 -12.48 3.78 5.09
N ARG A 466 -11.60 3.94 4.09
CA ARG A 466 -11.84 4.83 2.95
C ARG A 466 -13.11 4.45 2.19
N ARG A 467 -13.30 3.14 1.94
CA ARG A 467 -14.51 2.66 1.26
C ARG A 467 -15.77 3.04 2.05
N HIS A 468 -15.77 2.85 3.38
CA HIS A 468 -16.93 3.18 4.22
C HIS A 468 -17.20 4.69 4.22
N VAL A 469 -16.15 5.50 4.38
CA VAL A 469 -16.26 6.97 4.35
C VAL A 469 -16.80 7.45 3.01
N ARG A 470 -16.28 6.94 1.88
CA ARG A 470 -16.79 7.30 0.53
C ARG A 470 -18.23 6.87 0.32
N HIS A 471 -18.65 5.70 0.77
CA HIS A 471 -20.07 5.28 0.69
C HIS A 471 -20.94 6.26 1.47
N ARG A 472 -20.57 6.58 2.70
CA ARG A 472 -21.32 7.56 3.50
C ARG A 472 -21.37 8.93 2.84
N GLU A 473 -20.26 9.46 2.36
CA GLU A 473 -20.22 10.73 1.61
C GLU A 473 -21.11 10.68 0.35
N ARG A 474 -21.09 9.56 -0.39
CA ARG A 474 -21.97 9.36 -1.54
C ARG A 474 -23.43 9.36 -1.12
N ASP A 475 -23.79 8.62 -0.08
CA ASP A 475 -25.17 8.55 0.44
C ASP A 475 -25.64 9.94 0.91
N GLU A 476 -24.80 10.69 1.62
CA GLU A 476 -25.08 12.07 2.03
C GLU A 476 -25.30 12.99 0.81
N LEU A 477 -24.44 12.88 -0.22
CA LEU A 477 -24.59 13.64 -1.47
C LEU A 477 -25.86 13.27 -2.24
N VAL A 478 -26.24 11.98 -2.24
CA VAL A 478 -27.51 11.54 -2.83
C VAL A 478 -28.71 12.16 -2.11
N VAL A 479 -28.66 12.22 -0.78
CA VAL A 479 -29.73 12.86 0.03
C VAL A 479 -29.81 14.36 -0.27
N ILE A 480 -28.66 15.04 -0.34
CA ILE A 480 -28.57 16.46 -0.71
C ILE A 480 -29.10 16.66 -2.13
N GLY A 481 -28.63 15.85 -3.07
CA GLY A 481 -29.08 15.92 -4.46
C GLY A 481 -30.59 15.69 -4.63
N ARG A 482 -31.16 14.77 -3.83
CA ARG A 482 -32.63 14.54 -3.84
C ARG A 482 -33.40 15.75 -3.35
N LYS A 483 -32.97 16.42 -2.30
CA LYS A 483 -33.59 17.68 -1.83
C LYS A 483 -33.50 18.77 -2.90
N LEU A 484 -32.32 18.97 -3.49
CA LEU A 484 -32.14 19.93 -4.57
C LEU A 484 -32.99 19.60 -5.79
N TYR A 485 -33.10 18.33 -6.17
CA TYR A 485 -33.96 17.86 -7.22
C TYR A 485 -35.43 18.18 -6.92
N GLU A 486 -35.92 17.92 -5.70
CA GLU A 486 -37.29 18.22 -5.27
C GLU A 486 -37.59 19.73 -5.31
N GLU A 487 -36.63 20.57 -4.89
CA GLU A 487 -36.74 22.03 -4.96
C GLU A 487 -36.82 22.53 -6.41
N ILE A 488 -35.96 21.98 -7.29
CA ILE A 488 -35.97 22.32 -8.71
C ILE A 488 -37.27 21.82 -9.39
N ALA A 489 -37.69 20.60 -9.08
CA ALA A 489 -38.92 20.02 -9.59
C ALA A 489 -40.17 20.77 -9.15
N ALA A 490 -40.17 21.35 -7.94
CA ALA A 490 -41.28 22.20 -7.44
C ALA A 490 -41.39 23.54 -8.17
N ARG A 491 -40.31 24.06 -8.77
CA ARG A 491 -40.30 25.30 -9.58
C ARG A 491 -40.78 25.06 -11.01
N MET A 492 -40.97 23.81 -11.43
CA MET A 492 -41.42 23.48 -12.79
C MET A 492 -42.93 23.66 -12.94
N PRO A 493 -43.41 24.14 -14.09
CA PRO A 493 -44.83 24.44 -14.33
C PRO A 493 -45.73 23.19 -14.35
N SER A 494 -45.17 22.00 -14.45
CA SER A 494 -45.89 20.72 -14.45
C SER A 494 -45.20 19.68 -13.58
N LYS A 495 -45.98 18.79 -12.93
CA LYS A 495 -45.42 17.66 -12.14
C LYS A 495 -44.58 16.75 -13.02
N ILE A 496 -43.33 16.59 -12.63
CA ILE A 496 -42.37 15.72 -13.30
C ILE A 496 -42.75 14.25 -13.01
N GLY A 497 -43.14 13.53 -14.04
CA GLY A 497 -43.46 12.10 -13.94
C GLY A 497 -42.24 11.20 -14.18
N LYS A 498 -42.32 9.92 -13.79
CA LYS A 498 -41.23 8.93 -14.00
C LYS A 498 -40.72 8.87 -15.46
N LYS A 499 -41.59 9.10 -16.46
CA LYS A 499 -41.20 9.13 -17.87
C LYS A 499 -40.23 10.28 -18.20
N ALA A 500 -40.46 11.44 -17.61
CA ALA A 500 -39.59 12.61 -17.81
C ALA A 500 -38.22 12.39 -17.14
N LEU A 501 -38.19 11.77 -15.96
CA LEU A 501 -36.98 11.39 -15.25
C LEU A 501 -36.17 10.39 -16.07
N THR A 502 -36.79 9.32 -16.57
CA THR A 502 -36.09 8.31 -17.42
C THR A 502 -35.52 8.93 -18.69
N ALA A 503 -36.26 9.88 -19.31
CA ALA A 503 -35.79 10.59 -20.48
C ALA A 503 -34.60 11.53 -20.15
N ALA A 504 -34.62 12.17 -18.99
CA ALA A 504 -33.49 12.99 -18.49
C ALA A 504 -32.25 12.15 -18.24
N LEU A 505 -32.37 10.97 -17.62
CA LEU A 505 -31.24 10.02 -17.42
C LEU A 505 -30.58 9.64 -18.76
N THR A 506 -31.42 9.34 -19.79
CA THR A 506 -30.90 9.00 -21.12
C THR A 506 -30.14 10.17 -21.77
N ARG A 507 -30.67 11.43 -21.64
CA ARG A 507 -30.04 12.63 -22.18
C ARG A 507 -28.73 12.98 -21.49
N LEU A 508 -28.67 12.78 -20.16
CA LEU A 508 -27.50 13.04 -19.34
C LEU A 508 -26.50 11.86 -19.34
N LYS A 509 -26.83 10.76 -20.04
CA LYS A 509 -26.03 9.53 -20.13
C LYS A 509 -25.72 8.93 -18.73
N LEU A 510 -26.75 8.85 -17.89
CA LEU A 510 -26.67 8.30 -16.54
C LEU A 510 -27.38 6.95 -16.48
N GLU A 511 -26.87 6.06 -15.64
CA GLU A 511 -27.35 4.69 -15.52
C GLU A 511 -28.64 4.59 -14.69
N ASP A 512 -28.69 5.36 -13.58
CA ASP A 512 -29.81 5.30 -12.65
C ASP A 512 -30.13 6.67 -12.00
N GLU A 513 -31.23 6.68 -11.22
CA GLU A 513 -31.71 7.87 -10.48
C GLU A 513 -30.74 8.27 -9.36
N GLU A 514 -30.07 7.30 -8.73
CA GLU A 514 -29.16 7.54 -7.63
C GLU A 514 -27.90 8.26 -8.09
N GLU A 515 -27.36 7.88 -9.26
CA GLU A 515 -26.24 8.58 -9.89
C GLU A 515 -26.62 10.01 -10.30
N LEU A 516 -27.87 10.23 -10.76
CA LEU A 516 -28.36 11.57 -11.01
C LEU A 516 -28.38 12.44 -9.75
N MET A 517 -28.96 11.90 -8.65
CA MET A 517 -28.99 12.61 -7.36
C MET A 517 -27.57 12.88 -6.83
N HIS A 518 -26.69 11.91 -6.93
CA HIS A 518 -25.30 12.07 -6.55
C HIS A 518 -24.60 13.20 -7.34
N ARG A 519 -24.79 13.26 -8.66
CA ARG A 519 -24.21 14.33 -9.50
C ARG A 519 -24.82 15.71 -9.25
N ILE A 520 -26.11 15.77 -8.93
CA ILE A 520 -26.74 17.00 -8.48
C ILE A 520 -26.15 17.45 -7.13
N GLY A 521 -26.01 16.53 -6.17
CA GLY A 521 -25.41 16.82 -4.88
C GLY A 521 -23.95 17.28 -4.99
N LEU A 522 -23.18 16.75 -5.94
CA LEU A 522 -21.83 17.20 -6.28
C LEU A 522 -21.76 18.55 -7.02
N GLY A 523 -22.91 19.12 -7.42
CA GLY A 523 -22.95 20.33 -8.25
C GLY A 523 -22.46 20.14 -9.70
N LYS A 524 -22.24 18.89 -10.15
CA LYS A 524 -21.84 18.58 -11.54
C LYS A 524 -22.97 18.77 -12.55
N ILE A 525 -24.21 18.76 -12.10
CA ILE A 525 -25.40 19.08 -12.89
C ILE A 525 -26.03 20.30 -12.23
N ASN A 526 -25.96 21.44 -12.92
CA ASN A 526 -26.57 22.68 -12.44
C ASN A 526 -28.08 22.71 -12.74
N ASP A 527 -28.82 23.62 -12.07
CA ASP A 527 -30.25 23.76 -12.17
C ASP A 527 -30.72 23.87 -13.63
N ARG A 528 -30.02 24.65 -14.46
CA ARG A 528 -30.36 24.88 -15.88
C ARG A 528 -30.23 23.59 -16.70
N ALA A 529 -29.13 22.85 -16.54
CA ALA A 529 -28.92 21.59 -17.24
C ALA A 529 -29.92 20.51 -16.82
N LEU A 530 -30.31 20.50 -15.54
CA LEU A 530 -31.31 19.58 -15.02
C LEU A 530 -32.72 19.95 -15.58
N MET A 531 -33.10 21.22 -15.54
CA MET A 531 -34.40 21.70 -16.08
C MET A 531 -34.52 21.40 -17.58
N GLU A 532 -33.47 21.65 -18.36
CA GLU A 532 -33.45 21.36 -19.80
C GLU A 532 -33.48 19.83 -20.07
N ALA A 533 -32.80 19.03 -19.23
CA ALA A 533 -32.86 17.57 -19.34
C ALA A 533 -34.25 17.00 -19.02
N LEU A 534 -34.97 17.59 -18.06
CA LEU A 534 -36.32 17.19 -17.65
C LEU A 534 -37.39 17.65 -18.66
N VAL A 535 -37.30 18.89 -19.12
CA VAL A 535 -38.28 19.49 -20.08
C VAL A 535 -37.51 20.24 -21.18
N PRO A 536 -37.28 19.63 -22.35
CA PRO A 536 -36.57 20.27 -23.44
C PRO A 536 -37.27 21.52 -23.93
N GLY A 537 -36.50 22.61 -24.09
CA GLY A 537 -37.02 23.92 -24.54
C GLY A 537 -37.59 24.79 -23.42
N PHE A 538 -37.37 24.45 -22.16
CA PHE A 538 -37.70 25.28 -21.01
C PHE A 538 -36.72 26.45 -20.91
N ASP A 539 -37.23 27.68 -21.03
CA ASP A 539 -36.39 28.89 -20.95
C ASP A 539 -36.27 29.33 -19.48
N ALA A 540 -35.08 29.14 -18.91
CA ALA A 540 -34.79 29.36 -17.49
C ALA A 540 -34.64 30.88 -17.12
N ASP A 541 -34.72 31.78 -18.08
CA ASP A 541 -34.45 33.21 -17.85
C ASP A 541 -35.62 34.00 -17.23
N VAL A 542 -36.76 33.36 -16.90
CA VAL A 542 -38.00 34.06 -16.46
C VAL A 542 -38.18 34.09 -14.94
N THR A 543 -37.32 33.45 -14.14
CA THR A 543 -37.53 33.36 -12.68
C THR A 543 -36.35 33.88 -11.84
N ASN A 544 -35.80 35.04 -12.21
CA ASN A 544 -34.96 35.84 -11.33
C ASN A 544 -35.75 37.03 -10.81
N SER A 545 -36.45 36.88 -9.70
CA SER A 545 -36.96 38.01 -8.92
C SER A 545 -36.88 37.70 -7.42
N ASP A 546 -36.10 38.56 -6.77
CA ASP A 546 -36.25 39.07 -5.42
C ASP A 546 -35.96 38.15 -4.21
N PHE A 547 -34.80 38.36 -3.63
CA PHE A 547 -34.60 38.19 -2.18
C PHE A 547 -34.45 39.57 -1.54
N PRO A 548 -35.34 39.96 -0.60
CA PRO A 548 -35.08 41.10 0.27
C PRO A 548 -34.16 40.66 1.42
N GLY A 549 -33.13 41.46 1.63
CA GLY A 549 -32.26 41.27 2.80
C GLY A 549 -33.02 41.56 4.11
N GLN A 550 -32.92 40.63 5.04
CA GLN A 550 -33.18 40.88 6.44
C GLN A 550 -32.05 40.26 7.26
N GLU A 551 -31.42 41.05 8.11
CA GLU A 551 -30.53 40.63 9.18
C GLU A 551 -31.31 39.70 10.12
N SER A 552 -31.08 38.41 10.06
CA SER A 552 -31.73 37.43 10.92
C SER A 552 -30.76 37.03 12.02
N ALA A 553 -31.13 37.27 13.28
CA ALA A 553 -30.40 36.77 14.45
C ALA A 553 -30.45 35.24 14.43
N ILE A 554 -29.30 34.61 14.69
CA ILE A 554 -29.15 33.14 14.77
C ILE A 554 -30.07 32.63 15.89
N SER A 555 -31.01 31.74 15.58
CA SER A 555 -31.96 31.16 16.54
C SER A 555 -31.47 29.77 16.97
N ILE A 556 -31.38 29.51 18.27
CA ILE A 556 -31.01 28.21 18.87
C ILE A 556 -32.15 27.74 19.78
N ARG A 557 -32.58 26.48 19.61
CA ARG A 557 -33.59 25.81 20.46
C ARG A 557 -32.89 25.01 21.55
N GLY A 558 -33.51 24.89 22.71
CA GLY A 558 -32.95 24.18 23.88
C GLY A 558 -32.39 25.10 24.92
N LEU A 559 -32.18 26.39 24.62
CA LEU A 559 -31.79 27.40 25.62
C LEU A 559 -33.02 27.89 26.39
N THR A 560 -32.86 28.06 27.71
CA THR A 560 -33.88 28.72 28.54
C THR A 560 -34.02 30.19 28.11
N PRO A 561 -35.21 30.71 27.94
CA PRO A 561 -35.40 32.12 27.58
C PRO A 561 -34.67 33.08 28.53
N GLY A 562 -33.83 33.99 27.98
CA GLY A 562 -33.05 34.94 28.74
C GLY A 562 -31.61 34.50 29.11
N VAL A 563 -31.20 33.31 28.75
CA VAL A 563 -29.80 32.85 28.89
C VAL A 563 -28.99 33.29 27.68
N GLY A 564 -27.93 34.07 27.95
CA GLY A 564 -26.97 34.45 26.89
C GLY A 564 -26.17 33.25 26.41
N TYR A 565 -25.84 33.24 25.14
CA TYR A 565 -24.95 32.22 24.56
C TYR A 565 -23.91 32.87 23.64
N HIS A 566 -22.80 32.16 23.40
CA HIS A 566 -21.84 32.49 22.37
C HIS A 566 -21.40 31.19 21.66
N LEU A 567 -21.01 31.34 20.39
CA LEU A 567 -20.50 30.21 19.58
C LEU A 567 -19.04 29.98 19.93
N GLY A 568 -18.66 28.71 20.11
CA GLY A 568 -17.28 28.32 20.46
C GLY A 568 -16.30 28.67 19.32
N GLU A 569 -15.27 29.46 19.65
CA GLU A 569 -14.21 29.85 18.72
C GLU A 569 -13.31 28.68 18.30
N CYS A 570 -13.32 27.59 19.07
CA CYS A 570 -12.53 26.37 18.79
C CYS A 570 -13.10 25.49 17.67
N CYS A 571 -14.41 25.59 17.38
CA CYS A 571 -15.06 24.72 16.37
C CYS A 571 -15.98 25.45 15.40
N HIS A 572 -16.19 26.75 15.59
CA HIS A 572 -16.98 27.63 14.73
C HIS A 572 -18.28 26.95 14.24
N PRO A 573 -19.24 26.64 15.15
CA PRO A 573 -20.47 25.94 14.81
C PRO A 573 -21.34 26.81 13.86
N ILE A 574 -21.86 26.20 12.80
CA ILE A 574 -22.68 26.86 11.80
C ILE A 574 -24.07 26.21 11.72
N PRO A 575 -25.12 26.92 11.24
CA PRO A 575 -26.43 26.33 11.04
C PRO A 575 -26.37 25.04 10.21
N GLY A 576 -26.96 23.96 10.77
CA GLY A 576 -26.91 22.61 10.19
C GLY A 576 -25.95 21.66 10.88
N ASP A 577 -24.97 22.15 11.66
CA ASP A 577 -24.14 21.30 12.54
C ASP A 577 -24.99 20.70 13.66
N ARG A 578 -24.58 19.54 14.18
CA ARG A 578 -25.07 19.05 15.47
C ARG A 578 -24.36 19.81 16.57
N ILE A 579 -25.12 20.49 17.40
CA ILE A 579 -24.60 21.38 18.44
C ILE A 579 -24.97 20.94 19.84
N VAL A 580 -24.09 21.26 20.78
CA VAL A 580 -24.27 21.03 22.22
C VAL A 580 -23.82 22.28 22.97
N GLY A 581 -24.52 22.63 24.01
CA GLY A 581 -24.17 23.75 24.91
C GLY A 581 -23.36 23.27 26.09
N LEU A 582 -22.29 24.00 26.41
CA LEU A 582 -21.49 23.82 27.61
C LEU A 582 -21.87 24.91 28.59
N ARG A 583 -22.47 24.55 29.75
CA ARG A 583 -22.85 25.49 30.80
C ARG A 583 -21.81 25.48 31.91
N LEU A 584 -21.13 26.58 32.07
CA LEU A 584 -20.25 26.82 33.22
C LEU A 584 -20.95 27.77 34.18
N ALA A 585 -20.80 27.55 35.49
CA ALA A 585 -21.49 28.35 36.52
C ALA A 585 -21.12 29.83 36.38
N GLY A 586 -22.15 30.69 36.16
CA GLY A 586 -22.00 32.14 36.07
C GLY A 586 -21.52 32.66 34.70
N GLN A 587 -21.45 31.81 33.66
CA GLN A 587 -21.06 32.20 32.30
C GLN A 587 -22.21 31.97 31.33
N PRO A 588 -22.23 32.68 30.15
CA PRO A 588 -23.11 32.33 29.03
C PRO A 588 -22.88 30.90 28.56
N VAL A 589 -23.87 30.26 27.94
CA VAL A 589 -23.71 28.91 27.38
C VAL A 589 -22.81 29.00 26.14
N GLU A 590 -21.72 28.25 26.18
CA GLU A 590 -20.82 28.13 25.04
C GLU A 590 -21.31 27.00 24.10
N VAL A 591 -21.58 27.32 22.85
CA VAL A 591 -22.16 26.39 21.87
C VAL A 591 -21.05 25.81 21.04
N HIS A 592 -20.92 24.48 21.08
CA HIS A 592 -19.92 23.74 20.32
C HIS A 592 -20.57 22.77 19.32
N THR A 593 -19.83 22.36 18.29
CA THR A 593 -20.18 21.16 17.52
C THR A 593 -19.97 19.91 18.38
N ILE A 594 -20.81 18.90 18.22
CA ILE A 594 -20.71 17.66 19.01
C ILE A 594 -19.35 16.92 18.84
N GLU A 595 -18.62 17.27 17.80
CA GLU A 595 -17.30 16.69 17.45
C GLU A 595 -16.10 17.50 18.00
N CYS A 596 -16.35 18.57 18.77
CA CYS A 596 -15.30 19.44 19.26
C CYS A 596 -14.42 18.75 20.32
N ASP A 597 -13.10 18.78 20.12
CA ASP A 597 -12.12 18.17 21.04
C ASP A 597 -12.15 18.77 22.44
N ARG A 598 -12.57 20.03 22.59
CA ARG A 598 -12.70 20.71 23.87
C ARG A 598 -13.72 20.03 24.77
N LEU A 599 -14.75 19.43 24.19
CA LEU A 599 -15.79 18.71 24.93
C LEU A 599 -15.26 17.47 25.67
N ALA A 600 -14.17 16.88 25.18
CA ALA A 600 -13.55 15.70 25.80
C ALA A 600 -12.76 16.04 27.08
N ASN A 601 -12.42 17.32 27.29
CA ASN A 601 -11.58 17.75 28.42
C ASN A 601 -12.37 18.26 29.63
N ASP A 602 -13.66 18.58 29.48
CA ASP A 602 -14.51 19.16 30.51
C ASP A 602 -15.55 18.13 30.99
N ALA A 603 -15.07 17.07 31.66
CA ALA A 603 -15.92 15.97 32.16
C ALA A 603 -16.94 16.37 33.25
N ASP A 604 -16.74 17.53 33.92
CA ASP A 604 -17.58 18.03 35.01
C ASP A 604 -18.57 19.15 34.58
N ALA A 605 -18.64 19.45 33.27
CA ALA A 605 -19.51 20.51 32.78
C ALA A 605 -20.96 20.04 32.59
N ASP A 606 -21.90 20.95 32.83
CA ASP A 606 -23.32 20.71 32.59
C ASP A 606 -23.62 20.86 31.06
N TRP A 607 -24.05 19.78 30.45
CA TRP A 607 -24.28 19.69 29.01
C TRP A 607 -25.73 19.96 28.69
N VAL A 608 -25.98 20.86 27.74
CA VAL A 608 -27.31 21.23 27.26
C VAL A 608 -27.48 20.75 25.81
N ASP A 609 -28.50 19.93 25.57
CA ASP A 609 -28.86 19.52 24.22
C ASP A 609 -29.47 20.69 23.45
N LEU A 610 -28.82 21.07 22.33
CA LEU A 610 -29.18 22.24 21.55
C LEU A 610 -29.44 21.86 20.09
N SER A 611 -30.32 22.62 19.44
CA SER A 611 -30.55 22.52 17.99
C SER A 611 -30.76 23.90 17.38
N TRP A 612 -30.39 24.03 16.09
CA TRP A 612 -30.65 25.27 15.35
C TRP A 612 -32.14 25.51 15.17
N GLY A 613 -32.56 26.73 15.36
CA GLY A 613 -33.95 27.19 15.08
C GLY A 613 -34.15 27.47 13.61
N GLN A 614 -35.42 27.75 13.23
CA GLN A 614 -35.74 28.17 11.85
C GLN A 614 -35.28 29.61 11.63
N GLY A 615 -34.63 29.88 10.46
CA GLY A 615 -34.22 31.23 10.06
C GLY A 615 -32.84 31.66 10.56
N SER A 616 -31.95 30.74 10.89
CA SER A 616 -30.58 31.07 11.20
C SER A 616 -29.76 31.15 9.91
N ASP A 617 -29.62 32.33 9.34
CA ASP A 617 -28.82 32.61 8.17
C ASP A 617 -27.55 33.38 8.58
N GLY A 618 -26.39 33.01 7.98
CA GLY A 618 -25.10 33.69 8.12
C GLY A 618 -24.28 33.26 9.33
N ALA A 619 -23.23 32.51 9.07
CA ALA A 619 -22.23 32.10 10.04
C ALA A 619 -20.84 32.11 9.39
N SER A 620 -19.79 32.19 10.22
CA SER A 620 -18.41 32.13 9.77
C SER A 620 -17.88 30.71 9.91
N ALA A 621 -17.30 30.16 8.83
CA ALA A 621 -16.63 28.87 8.82
C ALA A 621 -15.17 29.01 8.43
N ARG A 622 -14.29 28.25 9.10
CA ARG A 622 -12.86 28.20 8.78
C ARG A 622 -12.53 26.99 7.93
N LEU A 623 -11.87 27.25 6.79
CA LEU A 623 -11.32 26.23 5.90
C LEU A 623 -9.81 26.28 5.87
N ARG A 624 -9.18 25.12 5.82
CA ARG A 624 -7.78 24.96 5.43
C ARG A 624 -7.74 24.46 3.99
N VAL A 625 -7.10 25.27 3.10
CA VAL A 625 -7.01 24.98 1.67
C VAL A 625 -5.53 24.89 1.30
N ILE A 626 -5.12 23.76 0.77
CA ILE A 626 -3.78 23.53 0.22
C ILE A 626 -3.88 23.66 -1.29
N ILE A 627 -3.12 24.57 -1.87
CA ILE A 627 -3.15 24.88 -3.29
C ILE A 627 -1.77 24.65 -3.94
N HIS A 628 -1.78 24.34 -5.22
CA HIS A 628 -0.56 24.29 -6.01
C HIS A 628 0.07 25.68 -6.15
N ASN A 629 1.38 25.79 -5.96
CA ASN A 629 2.12 27.03 -6.11
C ASN A 629 2.32 27.38 -7.60
N ARG A 630 1.25 27.85 -8.25
CA ARG A 630 1.24 28.30 -9.65
C ARG A 630 0.67 29.71 -9.74
N PRO A 631 1.15 30.55 -10.70
CA PRO A 631 0.55 31.85 -10.93
C PRO A 631 -0.94 31.73 -11.28
N GLY A 632 -1.78 32.53 -10.61
CA GLY A 632 -3.23 32.57 -10.84
C GLY A 632 -4.08 31.69 -9.94
N THR A 633 -3.52 30.68 -9.25
CA THR A 633 -4.23 29.72 -8.41
C THR A 633 -5.09 30.37 -7.31
N LEU A 634 -4.56 31.42 -6.66
CA LEU A 634 -5.32 32.17 -5.64
C LEU A 634 -6.52 32.90 -6.24
N GLY A 635 -6.39 33.41 -7.48
CA GLY A 635 -7.51 34.05 -8.20
C GLY A 635 -8.61 33.03 -8.57
N GLU A 636 -8.22 31.81 -8.93
CA GLU A 636 -9.15 30.73 -9.24
C GLU A 636 -9.98 30.33 -8.00
N ILE A 637 -9.34 30.18 -6.85
CA ILE A 637 -10.03 29.87 -5.58
C ILE A 637 -10.97 31.01 -5.17
N ALA A 638 -10.50 32.25 -5.27
CA ALA A 638 -11.36 33.41 -4.97
C ALA A 638 -12.56 33.47 -5.91
N GLY A 639 -12.40 33.08 -7.19
CA GLY A 639 -13.47 32.91 -8.15
C GLY A 639 -14.51 31.85 -7.72
N ILE A 640 -14.06 30.71 -7.16
CA ILE A 640 -14.96 29.66 -6.63
C ILE A 640 -15.78 30.21 -5.47
N PHE A 641 -15.15 30.90 -4.50
CA PHE A 641 -15.91 31.53 -3.41
C PHE A 641 -16.94 32.52 -3.89
N GLY A 642 -16.57 33.42 -4.84
CA GLY A 642 -17.48 34.38 -5.42
C GLY A 642 -18.65 33.74 -6.20
N TYR A 643 -18.39 32.67 -6.95
CA TYR A 643 -19.40 31.90 -7.65
C TYR A 643 -20.47 31.31 -6.71
N HIS A 644 -20.02 30.81 -5.57
CA HIS A 644 -20.88 30.26 -4.52
C HIS A 644 -21.44 31.33 -3.58
N LYS A 645 -21.22 32.63 -3.86
CA LYS A 645 -21.70 33.76 -3.04
C LYS A 645 -21.20 33.75 -1.60
N ALA A 646 -20.02 33.13 -1.36
CA ALA A 646 -19.36 33.20 -0.08
C ALA A 646 -18.45 34.41 -0.03
N ASN A 647 -18.49 35.14 1.07
CA ASN A 647 -17.62 36.27 1.32
C ASN A 647 -16.40 35.82 2.12
N ILE A 648 -15.20 36.25 1.70
CA ILE A 648 -13.95 35.98 2.43
C ILE A 648 -13.81 37.01 3.54
N ILE A 649 -13.86 36.56 4.81
CA ILE A 649 -13.67 37.41 5.99
C ILE A 649 -12.18 37.58 6.26
N HIS A 650 -11.45 36.45 6.32
CA HIS A 650 -10.01 36.43 6.52
C HIS A 650 -9.36 35.42 5.59
N LEU A 651 -8.15 35.75 5.14
CA LEU A 651 -7.30 34.85 4.35
C LEU A 651 -5.88 34.95 4.91
N ARG A 652 -5.37 33.83 5.44
CA ARG A 652 -4.04 33.76 6.03
C ARG A 652 -3.25 32.60 5.43
N MET A 653 -2.05 32.88 4.94
CA MET A 653 -1.12 31.83 4.56
C MET A 653 -0.44 31.29 5.83
N THR A 654 -0.59 30.00 6.12
CA THR A 654 -0.04 29.34 7.32
C THR A 654 1.22 28.55 7.01
N ALA A 655 1.37 28.03 5.78
CA ALA A 655 2.59 27.37 5.34
C ALA A 655 2.88 27.66 3.86
N ARG A 656 4.17 27.64 3.53
CA ARG A 656 4.66 27.84 2.16
C ARG A 656 5.72 26.80 1.85
N ASP A 657 5.49 26.02 0.81
CA ASP A 657 6.45 25.08 0.25
C ASP A 657 6.71 25.42 -1.23
N VAL A 658 7.70 24.74 -1.85
CA VAL A 658 8.05 24.93 -3.27
C VAL A 658 6.88 24.54 -4.19
N GLU A 659 6.16 23.49 -3.85
CA GLU A 659 5.05 22.93 -4.65
C GLU A 659 3.67 23.37 -4.16
N PHE A 660 3.50 23.65 -2.86
CA PHE A 660 2.20 23.92 -2.26
C PHE A 660 2.20 25.14 -1.34
N HIS A 661 1.08 25.84 -1.30
CA HIS A 661 0.79 26.87 -0.31
C HIS A 661 -0.42 26.47 0.51
N THR A 662 -0.36 26.59 1.84
CA THR A 662 -1.48 26.33 2.75
C THR A 662 -2.10 27.63 3.19
N PHE A 663 -3.40 27.77 3.00
CA PHE A 663 -4.19 28.91 3.45
C PHE A 663 -5.23 28.48 4.47
N GLU A 664 -5.43 29.33 5.48
CA GLU A 664 -6.63 29.31 6.31
C GLU A 664 -7.54 30.45 5.84
N VAL A 665 -8.78 30.10 5.57
CA VAL A 665 -9.77 31.01 4.98
C VAL A 665 -11.01 30.99 5.85
N ASP A 666 -11.36 32.13 6.42
CA ASP A 666 -12.64 32.33 7.11
C ASP A 666 -13.66 32.85 6.09
N LEU A 667 -14.72 32.08 5.89
CA LEU A 667 -15.78 32.36 4.93
C LEU A 667 -17.11 32.62 5.64
N GLU A 668 -17.83 33.62 5.15
CA GLU A 668 -19.21 33.80 5.51
C GLU A 668 -20.09 32.82 4.69
N VAL A 669 -20.82 31.97 5.40
CA VAL A 669 -21.65 30.92 4.82
C VAL A 669 -23.06 30.96 5.41
N HIS A 670 -24.07 30.51 4.63
CA HIS A 670 -25.44 30.49 5.13
C HIS A 670 -25.69 29.33 6.10
N ASP A 671 -25.21 28.15 5.72
CA ASP A 671 -25.38 26.90 6.48
C ASP A 671 -24.31 25.88 6.12
N LEU A 672 -24.37 24.71 6.76
CA LEU A 672 -23.47 23.58 6.49
C LEU A 672 -23.56 23.12 5.01
N GLN A 673 -24.73 23.16 4.39
CA GLN A 673 -24.89 22.73 2.99
C GLN A 673 -24.18 23.70 2.03
N HIS A 674 -24.26 25.00 2.32
CA HIS A 674 -23.53 26.02 1.58
C HIS A 674 -22.01 25.81 1.69
N LEU A 675 -21.51 25.57 2.90
CA LEU A 675 -20.10 25.27 3.15
C LEU A 675 -19.64 24.00 2.40
N MET A 676 -20.44 22.93 2.44
CA MET A 676 -20.10 21.67 1.76
C MET A 676 -20.06 21.82 0.24
N ARG A 677 -20.94 22.65 -0.35
CA ARG A 677 -20.86 22.98 -1.79
C ARG A 677 -19.56 23.69 -2.15
N ILE A 678 -19.11 24.61 -1.31
CA ILE A 678 -17.83 25.33 -1.50
C ILE A 678 -16.67 24.37 -1.41
N ILE A 679 -16.62 23.52 -0.39
CA ILE A 679 -15.56 22.51 -0.21
C ILE A 679 -15.53 21.55 -1.41
N SER A 680 -16.68 21.08 -1.87
CA SER A 680 -16.76 20.18 -3.03
C SER A 680 -16.27 20.86 -4.32
N ALA A 681 -16.61 22.12 -4.52
CA ALA A 681 -16.14 22.89 -5.68
C ALA A 681 -14.63 23.16 -5.62
N LEU A 682 -14.09 23.43 -4.44
CA LEU A 682 -12.65 23.58 -4.23
C LEU A 682 -11.90 22.27 -4.55
N ARG A 683 -12.38 21.15 -4.03
CA ARG A 683 -11.80 19.82 -4.29
C ARG A 683 -11.90 19.37 -5.74
N ALA A 684 -12.86 19.90 -6.50
CA ALA A 684 -13.01 19.64 -7.93
C ALA A 684 -12.08 20.48 -8.82
N SER A 685 -11.43 21.51 -8.27
CA SER A 685 -10.50 22.37 -9.01
C SER A 685 -9.10 21.74 -9.03
N GLU A 686 -8.46 21.71 -10.21
CA GLU A 686 -7.05 21.29 -10.38
C GLU A 686 -6.05 22.21 -9.65
N ALA A 687 -6.49 23.35 -9.19
CA ALA A 687 -5.69 24.31 -8.44
C ALA A 687 -5.55 23.93 -6.97
N VAL A 688 -6.43 23.08 -6.44
CA VAL A 688 -6.54 22.72 -5.01
C VAL A 688 -6.12 21.27 -4.80
N ALA A 689 -5.13 21.09 -3.93
CA ALA A 689 -4.71 19.76 -3.51
C ALA A 689 -5.63 19.19 -2.40
N THR A 690 -5.97 20.01 -1.39
CA THR A 690 -6.96 19.66 -0.37
C THR A 690 -7.75 20.88 0.09
N ALA A 691 -8.99 20.66 0.51
CA ALA A 691 -9.83 21.67 1.14
C ALA A 691 -10.64 21.00 2.26
N ASP A 692 -10.40 21.39 3.50
CA ASP A 692 -11.00 20.78 4.68
C ASP A 692 -11.46 21.86 5.66
N ARG A 693 -12.57 21.58 6.36
CA ARG A 693 -13.00 22.41 7.48
C ARG A 693 -12.05 22.23 8.66
N VAL A 694 -11.68 23.33 9.30
CA VAL A 694 -10.80 23.31 10.48
C VAL A 694 -11.65 23.41 11.73
N TYR A 695 -11.39 22.51 12.66
CA TYR A 695 -11.82 22.58 14.06
C TYR A 695 -10.54 22.79 14.86
N ASP A 696 -10.36 24.00 15.42
CA ASP A 696 -9.15 24.36 16.17
C ASP A 696 -9.12 23.71 17.56
#